data_1d7f63133d9945bf3423876e73e72a40
#
_entry.id   1d7f63133d9945bf3423876e73e72a40
#
_cell.length_a   1.000
_cell.length_b   1.000
_cell.length_c   1.000
_cell.angle_alpha   90.00
_cell.angle_beta   90.00
_cell.angle_gamma   90.00
#
_symmetry.space_group_name_H-M   'P 1'
#
loop_
_entity.id
_entity.type
_entity.pdbx_description
1 polymer ?
#
loop_
_entity_poly.entity_id
_entity_poly.type
_entity_poly.pdbx_seq_one_letter_code
_entity_poly.pdbx_strand_id
1 'polypeptide(L)'
;MNTNKTSVTRRSFLKASLLSGGGMMLSVSWLSNAKAADKLQALNVPEQWAQLNGYIHITPSNGIKLICPNPEFGQNVMTSLPMMVAEELDVDWKNVVVEMGPHDNAKLGPQFTGGSNSVRMYWKPLREAGAAARQMLREAAAQSWSVPVDEVTTKAGVLSHASGKSAKYGEMASKAAALPVPKGMKLKAPKEFTIVRKPKKNVEGLKIVTGKPLFGLDYRAPGMLIAMVQHPPAFGMKLKSFDATQTLKMPGIKDVFTLKLYEDGFEQGGFDTRTFNELLVVVGKTTWEVMNARKKLKVDWEPTGDTKDTMMGRSGKQEVTVPGELESTTVQLEKMAEWAKKPAKQLRKDGDPETAFKNAAQIIERTYNAPFLAHNCMEPMNFFAHVTDDKALEAGPMQAPGWAEPTLVKRLGLPADKIEIQMTRMGGGFGRRAYAHYLTEAALISKKVKAPVKLIYTREDDMTYGIYRPMYTATYRAALDANKNLIGFHVKGGGIPENAIHANRFPAGAIDNYLAEGWEIPSNITIGAFRAPRSNFNAAAEQSFLDEVAEAMGKDPIEFRLELLKRAKETPVGKNNEYDADRYAGVLTLVRDKSGWNKPGNEKYHRGVAAYFCHNSYAAHVVDMVTRDGSPYVERVFSAMDCGIVVNPESATNMVQGAVVDGIGNAFYGALTHKAGAAEQSNFNNYRMIRHNEAPKKIEVHFVENDLDPTGLGEPPFPPVFGAVANALYKTTGKRQYNQPFKPELDKQI
;
A
#
# COMPACT_ATOMS: atom_id res chain seq x y z
N MET A 1 45.13 -33.83 -0.71
CA MET A 1 43.68 -34.19 -0.88
C MET A 1 42.92 -32.91 -1.19
N ASN A 2 42.67 -32.69 -2.49
CA ASN A 2 41.94 -31.50 -2.97
C ASN A 2 40.44 -31.72 -2.79
N THR A 3 39.82 -31.01 -1.88
CA THR A 3 38.38 -30.91 -1.83
C THR A 3 37.89 -29.74 -2.66
N ASN A 4 37.57 -30.04 -3.92
CA ASN A 4 36.80 -29.12 -4.78
C ASN A 4 35.40 -28.91 -4.15
N LYS A 5 35.21 -27.79 -3.49
CA LYS A 5 33.85 -27.28 -3.20
C LYS A 5 33.25 -26.71 -4.48
N THR A 6 32.55 -27.54 -5.22
CA THR A 6 31.68 -27.10 -6.32
C THR A 6 30.57 -26.22 -5.71
N SER A 7 30.60 -24.93 -6.00
CA SER A 7 29.48 -24.03 -5.71
C SER A 7 28.28 -24.46 -6.53
N VAL A 8 27.26 -25.01 -5.87
CA VAL A 8 26.00 -25.37 -6.50
C VAL A 8 25.26 -24.06 -6.84
N THR A 9 25.24 -23.68 -8.10
CA THR A 9 24.43 -22.55 -8.57
C THR A 9 22.94 -22.90 -8.45
N ARG A 10 22.06 -21.90 -8.32
CA ARG A 10 20.58 -22.12 -8.32
C ARG A 10 20.11 -22.96 -9.51
N ARG A 11 20.77 -22.85 -10.68
CA ARG A 11 20.55 -23.71 -11.85
C ARG A 11 20.86 -25.20 -11.56
N SER A 12 21.97 -25.46 -10.87
CA SER A 12 22.37 -26.82 -10.49
C SER A 12 21.46 -27.38 -9.40
N PHE A 13 20.98 -26.55 -8.49
CA PHE A 13 20.03 -26.93 -7.45
C PHE A 13 18.65 -27.30 -8.05
N LEU A 14 18.13 -26.50 -8.99
CA LEU A 14 16.89 -26.79 -9.71
C LEU A 14 17.03 -28.06 -10.59
N LYS A 15 18.18 -28.23 -11.26
CA LYS A 15 18.47 -29.47 -11.97
C LYS A 15 18.63 -30.69 -11.04
N ALA A 16 19.28 -30.49 -9.88
CA ALA A 16 19.50 -31.58 -8.92
C ALA A 16 18.22 -32.00 -8.19
N SER A 17 17.34 -31.05 -7.88
CA SER A 17 16.03 -31.38 -7.29
C SER A 17 15.09 -32.06 -8.30
N LEU A 18 15.27 -31.80 -9.60
CA LEU A 18 14.57 -32.51 -10.69
C LEU A 18 15.06 -33.95 -10.87
N LEU A 19 16.37 -34.19 -10.68
CA LEU A 19 17.00 -35.50 -10.91
C LEU A 19 16.97 -36.42 -9.69
N SER A 20 16.88 -35.86 -8.48
CA SER A 20 16.98 -36.61 -7.24
C SER A 20 15.69 -36.80 -6.45
N GLY A 21 14.57 -36.18 -6.88
CA GLY A 21 13.42 -36.16 -5.98
C GLY A 21 12.02 -36.12 -6.58
N GLY A 22 11.81 -36.28 -7.91
CA GLY A 22 10.46 -36.37 -8.50
C GLY A 22 9.44 -35.41 -7.89
N GLY A 23 9.54 -34.13 -8.15
CA GLY A 23 8.59 -33.10 -7.71
C GLY A 23 7.92 -32.42 -8.88
N MET A 24 6.88 -31.67 -8.63
CA MET A 24 6.14 -30.89 -9.61
C MET A 24 6.23 -29.38 -9.29
N MET A 25 6.60 -28.59 -10.30
CA MET A 25 6.58 -27.13 -10.20
C MET A 25 5.65 -26.57 -11.27
N LEU A 26 4.64 -25.85 -10.85
CA LEU A 26 3.61 -25.27 -11.73
C LEU A 26 3.46 -23.78 -11.50
N SER A 27 3.21 -23.07 -12.60
CA SER A 27 2.98 -21.63 -12.55
C SER A 27 2.16 -21.17 -13.78
N VAL A 28 1.52 -20.05 -13.71
CA VAL A 28 0.72 -19.47 -14.78
C VAL A 28 1.44 -18.27 -15.40
N SER A 29 1.60 -18.26 -16.72
CA SER A 29 2.16 -17.11 -17.44
C SER A 29 1.10 -16.02 -17.63
N TRP A 30 1.39 -14.82 -17.18
CA TRP A 30 0.59 -13.61 -17.43
C TRP A 30 0.80 -13.00 -18.81
N LEU A 31 1.86 -13.41 -19.51
CA LEU A 31 2.28 -12.78 -20.73
C LEU A 31 2.11 -13.74 -21.92
N SER A 32 1.18 -13.40 -22.78
CA SER A 32 1.06 -13.96 -24.13
C SER A 32 2.10 -13.42 -25.13
N ASN A 33 3.28 -12.95 -24.66
CA ASN A 33 4.28 -12.30 -25.51
C ASN A 33 5.48 -13.20 -25.81
N ALA A 34 5.82 -13.30 -27.09
CA ALA A 34 6.96 -14.07 -27.64
C ALA A 34 8.32 -13.82 -26.96
N LYS A 35 8.55 -12.61 -26.41
CA LYS A 35 9.78 -12.27 -25.67
C LYS A 35 9.98 -13.03 -24.34
N ALA A 36 8.91 -13.59 -23.75
CA ALA A 36 9.02 -14.42 -22.55
C ALA A 36 9.49 -15.85 -22.92
N ALA A 37 9.07 -16.36 -24.06
CA ALA A 37 9.51 -17.64 -24.57
C ALA A 37 11.01 -17.67 -24.90
N ASP A 38 11.54 -16.59 -25.49
CA ASP A 38 12.98 -16.45 -25.80
C ASP A 38 13.85 -16.40 -24.53
N LYS A 39 13.40 -15.70 -23.48
CA LYS A 39 14.10 -15.68 -22.18
C LYS A 39 14.10 -17.03 -21.46
N LEU A 40 13.06 -17.83 -21.67
CA LEU A 40 12.94 -19.16 -21.08
C LEU A 40 13.79 -20.20 -21.83
N GLN A 41 13.94 -20.06 -23.16
CA GLN A 41 14.86 -20.87 -23.98
C GLN A 41 16.33 -20.69 -23.54
N ALA A 42 16.73 -19.45 -23.16
CA ALA A 42 18.05 -19.15 -22.62
C ALA A 42 18.36 -19.85 -21.28
N LEU A 43 17.35 -20.34 -20.56
CA LEU A 43 17.51 -21.07 -19.28
C LEU A 43 17.73 -22.58 -19.46
N ASN A 44 17.74 -23.13 -20.68
CA ASN A 44 17.87 -24.56 -20.97
C ASN A 44 16.86 -25.42 -20.17
N VAL A 45 15.67 -24.89 -19.92
CA VAL A 45 14.55 -25.60 -19.29
C VAL A 45 13.78 -26.30 -20.39
N PRO A 46 13.35 -27.57 -20.24
CA PRO A 46 12.51 -28.23 -21.24
C PRO A 46 11.29 -27.35 -21.57
N GLU A 47 10.86 -27.28 -22.82
CA GLU A 47 9.80 -26.38 -23.29
C GLU A 47 8.50 -26.50 -22.50
N GLN A 48 8.17 -27.68 -22.00
CA GLN A 48 7.05 -27.97 -21.10
C GLN A 48 7.21 -27.25 -19.73
N TRP A 49 8.42 -27.09 -19.24
CA TRP A 49 8.74 -26.36 -18.00
C TRP A 49 8.76 -24.85 -18.23
N ALA A 50 9.02 -24.42 -19.46
CA ALA A 50 9.01 -23.02 -19.85
C ALA A 50 7.62 -22.36 -19.73
N GLN A 51 6.56 -23.14 -19.79
CA GLN A 51 5.18 -22.70 -19.61
C GLN A 51 4.67 -22.78 -18.17
N LEU A 52 5.48 -23.31 -17.24
CA LEU A 52 5.16 -23.57 -15.85
C LEU A 52 5.86 -22.55 -14.97
N ASN A 53 5.17 -21.59 -14.43
CA ASN A 53 5.65 -20.49 -13.61
C ASN A 53 5.55 -20.80 -12.11
N GLY A 54 6.57 -20.58 -11.31
CA GLY A 54 6.91 -20.96 -9.96
C GLY A 54 5.96 -20.71 -8.79
N TYR A 55 4.64 -20.85 -8.90
CA TYR A 55 3.76 -20.73 -7.73
C TYR A 55 3.66 -22.01 -6.90
N ILE A 56 3.85 -23.19 -7.52
CA ILE A 56 3.56 -24.48 -6.88
C ILE A 56 4.74 -25.42 -7.02
N HIS A 57 5.20 -25.95 -5.90
CA HIS A 57 6.21 -27.00 -5.85
C HIS A 57 5.71 -28.14 -4.96
N ILE A 58 5.67 -29.38 -5.51
CA ILE A 58 5.23 -30.57 -4.78
C ILE A 58 6.39 -31.56 -4.75
N THR A 59 6.81 -31.97 -3.56
CA THR A 59 7.89 -32.96 -3.37
C THR A 59 7.34 -34.37 -3.43
N PRO A 60 8.18 -35.38 -3.74
CA PRO A 60 7.76 -36.80 -3.72
C PRO A 60 7.22 -37.24 -2.37
N SER A 61 7.70 -36.64 -1.28
CA SER A 61 7.20 -36.89 0.09
C SER A 61 5.86 -36.19 0.38
N ASN A 62 5.24 -35.55 -0.63
CA ASN A 62 3.98 -34.82 -0.55
C ASN A 62 4.06 -33.50 0.25
N GLY A 63 5.26 -32.91 0.40
CA GLY A 63 5.42 -31.53 0.85
C GLY A 63 4.95 -30.56 -0.24
N ILE A 64 4.15 -29.56 0.12
CA ILE A 64 3.57 -28.59 -0.80
C ILE A 64 4.12 -27.21 -0.43
N LYS A 65 4.89 -26.63 -1.37
CA LYS A 65 5.42 -25.27 -1.25
C LYS A 65 4.69 -24.38 -2.23
N LEU A 66 4.16 -23.28 -1.72
CA LEU A 66 3.50 -22.23 -2.52
C LEU A 66 4.33 -20.94 -2.46
N ILE A 67 4.53 -20.32 -3.61
CA ILE A 67 5.26 -19.07 -3.74
C ILE A 67 4.27 -17.91 -3.74
N CYS A 68 4.42 -17.00 -2.77
CA CYS A 68 3.70 -15.74 -2.75
C CYS A 68 4.38 -14.75 -3.70
N PRO A 69 3.68 -14.20 -4.70
CA PRO A 69 4.29 -13.28 -5.65
C PRO A 69 4.52 -11.88 -5.06
N ASN A 70 3.67 -11.42 -4.15
CA ASN A 70 3.64 -10.03 -3.73
C ASN A 70 4.44 -9.74 -2.47
N PRO A 71 5.08 -8.56 -2.40
CA PRO A 71 5.75 -8.09 -1.19
C PRO A 71 4.82 -8.00 0.03
N GLU A 72 5.34 -8.36 1.21
CA GLU A 72 4.62 -8.43 2.48
C GLU A 72 5.10 -7.36 3.45
N PHE A 73 4.20 -6.47 3.91
CA PHE A 73 4.50 -5.42 4.89
C PHE A 73 3.55 -5.40 6.12
N GLY A 74 2.91 -6.54 6.41
CA GLY A 74 1.98 -6.70 7.53
C GLY A 74 0.52 -6.85 7.11
N GLN A 75 0.21 -6.78 5.81
CA GLN A 75 -1.15 -6.93 5.26
C GLN A 75 -1.56 -8.39 5.06
N ASN A 76 -0.70 -9.37 5.37
CA ASN A 76 -0.96 -10.81 5.33
C ASN A 76 -1.19 -11.42 3.93
N VAL A 77 -0.67 -10.83 2.87
CA VAL A 77 -0.75 -11.41 1.51
C VAL A 77 0.02 -12.72 1.39
N MET A 78 1.10 -12.91 2.17
CA MET A 78 1.80 -14.19 2.25
C MET A 78 0.94 -15.34 2.79
N THR A 79 -0.18 -15.03 3.45
CA THR A 79 -1.16 -16.04 3.83
C THR A 79 -2.30 -16.10 2.83
N SER A 80 -2.88 -14.95 2.49
CA SER A 80 -4.12 -14.89 1.71
C SER A 80 -3.94 -15.29 0.24
N LEU A 81 -2.84 -14.92 -0.43
CA LEU A 81 -2.64 -15.28 -1.83
C LEU A 81 -2.43 -16.79 -2.02
N PRO A 82 -1.56 -17.47 -1.25
CA PRO A 82 -1.44 -18.93 -1.34
C PRO A 82 -2.70 -19.69 -0.97
N MET A 83 -3.61 -19.13 -0.14
CA MET A 83 -4.91 -19.77 0.12
C MET A 83 -5.74 -19.97 -1.14
N MET A 84 -5.66 -19.06 -2.12
CA MET A 84 -6.38 -19.18 -3.39
C MET A 84 -5.84 -20.33 -4.23
N VAL A 85 -4.52 -20.51 -4.26
CA VAL A 85 -3.88 -21.66 -4.93
C VAL A 85 -4.25 -22.96 -4.23
N ALA A 86 -4.11 -23.00 -2.91
CA ALA A 86 -4.39 -24.17 -2.09
C ALA A 86 -5.85 -24.63 -2.20
N GLU A 87 -6.80 -23.69 -2.28
CA GLU A 87 -8.22 -23.97 -2.48
C GLU A 87 -8.47 -24.78 -3.77
N GLU A 88 -7.97 -24.28 -4.88
CA GLU A 88 -8.18 -24.92 -6.18
C GLU A 88 -7.31 -26.16 -6.40
N LEU A 89 -6.13 -26.18 -5.79
CA LEU A 89 -5.25 -27.37 -5.79
C LEU A 89 -5.83 -28.49 -4.92
N ASP A 90 -6.77 -28.17 -4.03
CA ASP A 90 -7.46 -29.11 -3.14
C ASP A 90 -6.51 -29.85 -2.19
N VAL A 91 -5.69 -29.08 -1.47
CA VAL A 91 -4.68 -29.59 -0.50
C VAL A 91 -5.07 -29.30 0.93
N ASP A 92 -4.52 -30.09 1.87
CA ASP A 92 -4.63 -29.72 3.28
C ASP A 92 -3.69 -28.55 3.60
N TRP A 93 -4.27 -27.41 4.02
CA TRP A 93 -3.52 -26.19 4.37
C TRP A 93 -2.41 -26.43 5.40
N LYS A 94 -2.56 -27.43 6.27
CA LYS A 94 -1.55 -27.76 7.30
C LYS A 94 -0.22 -28.24 6.68
N ASN A 95 -0.26 -28.77 5.47
CA ASN A 95 0.90 -29.30 4.76
C ASN A 95 1.53 -28.29 3.81
N VAL A 96 1.00 -27.05 3.78
CA VAL A 96 1.48 -25.97 2.90
C VAL A 96 2.59 -25.17 3.59
N VAL A 97 3.71 -25.02 2.91
CA VAL A 97 4.78 -24.08 3.24
C VAL A 97 4.73 -22.93 2.25
N VAL A 98 4.82 -21.71 2.76
CA VAL A 98 4.80 -20.50 1.91
C VAL A 98 6.16 -19.82 1.92
N GLU A 99 6.63 -19.43 0.73
CA GLU A 99 7.83 -18.62 0.55
C GLU A 99 7.51 -17.38 -0.30
N MET A 100 8.19 -16.27 -0.03
CA MET A 100 8.14 -15.08 -0.88
C MET A 100 8.99 -15.31 -2.12
N GLY A 101 8.43 -15.07 -3.31
CA GLY A 101 9.17 -15.17 -4.56
C GLY A 101 10.17 -14.01 -4.72
N PRO A 102 11.33 -14.24 -5.38
CA PRO A 102 12.17 -13.14 -5.82
C PRO A 102 11.43 -12.30 -6.88
N HIS A 103 11.97 -11.14 -7.21
CA HIS A 103 11.43 -10.36 -8.31
C HIS A 103 11.62 -11.09 -9.65
N ASP A 104 10.53 -11.42 -10.32
CA ASP A 104 10.50 -12.02 -11.65
C ASP A 104 9.13 -11.75 -12.30
N ASN A 105 9.00 -10.60 -12.95
CA ASN A 105 7.74 -10.22 -13.61
C ASN A 105 7.29 -11.22 -14.69
N ALA A 106 8.23 -11.91 -15.32
CA ALA A 106 7.90 -12.86 -16.37
C ALA A 106 7.24 -14.14 -15.82
N LYS A 107 7.63 -14.56 -14.61
CA LYS A 107 7.12 -15.78 -13.98
C LYS A 107 6.01 -15.51 -12.96
N LEU A 108 6.12 -14.43 -12.19
CA LEU A 108 5.25 -14.16 -11.06
C LEU A 108 4.27 -13.01 -11.30
N GLY A 109 4.30 -12.40 -12.51
CA GLY A 109 3.46 -11.25 -12.85
C GLY A 109 3.93 -9.97 -12.17
N PRO A 110 3.12 -8.89 -12.20
CA PRO A 110 3.50 -7.57 -11.68
C PRO A 110 3.51 -7.56 -10.15
N GLN A 111 4.66 -7.86 -9.57
CA GLN A 111 4.87 -7.95 -8.12
C GLN A 111 4.81 -6.57 -7.47
N PHE A 112 3.60 -6.06 -7.29
CA PHE A 112 3.31 -4.75 -6.73
C PHE A 112 2.32 -4.86 -5.57
N THR A 113 2.68 -4.32 -4.42
CA THR A 113 1.76 -4.14 -3.28
C THR A 113 1.45 -2.68 -3.06
N GLY A 114 0.27 -2.26 -3.49
CA GLY A 114 -0.25 -0.90 -3.38
C GLY A 114 -1.64 -0.81 -3.99
N GLY A 115 -2.38 0.28 -3.71
CA GLY A 115 -3.73 0.49 -4.19
C GLY A 115 -4.72 -0.61 -3.80
N SER A 116 -4.40 -1.37 -2.75
CA SER A 116 -5.18 -2.53 -2.28
C SER A 116 -5.45 -3.58 -3.36
N ASN A 117 -4.56 -3.71 -4.35
CA ASN A 117 -4.78 -4.52 -5.56
C ASN A 117 -4.36 -5.99 -5.44
N SER A 118 -3.54 -6.37 -4.46
CA SER A 118 -2.91 -7.71 -4.42
C SER A 118 -3.91 -8.85 -4.55
N VAL A 119 -4.95 -8.89 -3.70
CA VAL A 119 -5.95 -9.96 -3.75
C VAL A 119 -6.76 -9.90 -5.05
N ARG A 120 -7.22 -8.71 -5.44
CA ARG A 120 -8.03 -8.50 -6.66
C ARG A 120 -7.30 -8.95 -7.93
N MET A 121 -6.04 -8.54 -8.10
CA MET A 121 -5.26 -8.87 -9.30
C MET A 121 -4.96 -10.36 -9.41
N TYR A 122 -4.70 -11.00 -8.27
CA TYR A 122 -4.30 -12.40 -8.24
C TYR A 122 -5.45 -13.39 -8.00
N TRP A 123 -6.68 -12.90 -7.75
CA TRP A 123 -7.84 -13.75 -7.47
C TRP A 123 -8.06 -14.84 -8.52
N LYS A 124 -8.21 -14.46 -9.78
CA LYS A 124 -8.43 -15.40 -10.87
C LYS A 124 -7.16 -16.18 -11.23
N PRO A 125 -5.99 -15.55 -11.44
CA PRO A 125 -4.79 -16.25 -11.87
C PRO A 125 -4.25 -17.30 -10.90
N LEU A 126 -4.24 -17.00 -9.60
CA LEU A 126 -3.77 -18.00 -8.62
C LEU A 126 -4.73 -19.19 -8.48
N ARG A 127 -6.03 -18.94 -8.62
CA ARG A 127 -7.04 -20.00 -8.68
C ARG A 127 -6.88 -20.85 -9.94
N GLU A 128 -6.69 -20.24 -11.10
CA GLU A 128 -6.42 -20.95 -12.35
C GLU A 128 -5.14 -21.81 -12.25
N ALA A 129 -4.09 -21.29 -11.61
CA ALA A 129 -2.86 -22.05 -11.36
C ALA A 129 -3.11 -23.30 -10.50
N GLY A 130 -3.86 -23.16 -9.42
CA GLY A 130 -4.24 -24.28 -8.54
C GLY A 130 -5.10 -25.31 -9.26
N ALA A 131 -6.11 -24.86 -10.00
CA ALA A 131 -7.02 -25.74 -10.75
C ALA A 131 -6.29 -26.50 -11.87
N ALA A 132 -5.42 -25.83 -12.62
CA ALA A 132 -4.61 -26.47 -13.66
C ALA A 132 -3.69 -27.55 -13.08
N ALA A 133 -3.01 -27.25 -11.97
CA ALA A 133 -2.16 -28.21 -11.28
C ALA A 133 -2.94 -29.43 -10.79
N ARG A 134 -4.12 -29.23 -10.19
CA ARG A 134 -5.01 -30.31 -9.78
C ARG A 134 -5.42 -31.17 -10.97
N GLN A 135 -5.79 -30.58 -12.10
CA GLN A 135 -6.17 -31.31 -13.29
C GLN A 135 -5.02 -32.17 -13.84
N MET A 136 -3.80 -31.62 -13.92
CA MET A 136 -2.62 -32.38 -14.38
C MET A 136 -2.33 -33.56 -13.45
N LEU A 137 -2.52 -33.44 -12.15
CA LEU A 137 -2.38 -34.53 -11.18
C LEU A 137 -3.46 -35.61 -11.40
N ARG A 138 -4.70 -35.21 -11.66
CA ARG A 138 -5.80 -36.15 -12.00
C ARG A 138 -5.51 -36.89 -13.29
N GLU A 139 -5.03 -36.22 -14.32
CA GLU A 139 -4.65 -36.84 -15.60
C GLU A 139 -3.50 -37.83 -15.45
N ALA A 140 -2.45 -37.47 -14.69
CA ALA A 140 -1.34 -38.37 -14.39
C ALA A 140 -1.80 -39.64 -13.66
N ALA A 141 -2.71 -39.53 -12.72
CA ALA A 141 -3.31 -40.65 -12.02
C ALA A 141 -4.20 -41.47 -12.94
N ALA A 142 -5.06 -40.84 -13.73
CA ALA A 142 -5.95 -41.51 -14.70
C ALA A 142 -5.16 -42.36 -15.71
N GLN A 143 -4.10 -41.81 -16.30
CA GLN A 143 -3.18 -42.52 -17.17
C GLN A 143 -2.49 -43.70 -16.46
N SER A 144 -2.01 -43.46 -15.22
CA SER A 144 -1.33 -44.50 -14.42
C SER A 144 -2.26 -45.66 -14.01
N TRP A 145 -3.53 -45.36 -13.86
CA TRP A 145 -4.55 -46.34 -13.42
C TRP A 145 -5.37 -46.92 -14.57
N SER A 146 -5.22 -46.38 -15.80
CA SER A 146 -6.02 -46.75 -16.97
C SER A 146 -7.52 -46.53 -16.72
N VAL A 147 -7.91 -45.37 -16.22
CA VAL A 147 -9.30 -44.97 -15.94
C VAL A 147 -9.61 -43.59 -16.54
N PRO A 148 -10.88 -43.25 -16.75
CA PRO A 148 -11.26 -41.90 -17.18
C PRO A 148 -10.86 -40.84 -16.15
N VAL A 149 -10.37 -39.67 -16.60
CA VAL A 149 -9.93 -38.58 -15.71
C VAL A 149 -11.07 -38.04 -14.85
N ASP A 150 -12.30 -38.05 -15.36
CA ASP A 150 -13.47 -37.54 -14.64
C ASP A 150 -13.87 -38.43 -13.44
N GLU A 151 -13.43 -39.68 -13.40
CA GLU A 151 -13.62 -40.59 -12.28
C GLU A 151 -12.56 -40.44 -11.20
N VAL A 152 -11.45 -39.71 -11.48
CA VAL A 152 -10.42 -39.42 -10.50
C VAL A 152 -10.83 -38.20 -9.69
N THR A 153 -11.06 -38.38 -8.41
CA THR A 153 -11.39 -37.33 -7.43
C THR A 153 -10.19 -36.90 -6.64
N THR A 154 -10.26 -35.70 -6.04
CA THR A 154 -9.20 -35.15 -5.15
C THR A 154 -9.80 -34.78 -3.82
N LYS A 155 -9.03 -34.99 -2.75
CA LYS A 155 -9.35 -34.50 -1.40
C LYS A 155 -8.08 -34.36 -0.58
N ALA A 156 -7.82 -33.16 -0.06
CA ALA A 156 -6.71 -32.87 0.86
C ALA A 156 -5.33 -33.37 0.36
N GLY A 157 -5.04 -33.25 -0.95
CA GLY A 157 -3.77 -33.69 -1.54
C GLY A 157 -3.67 -35.19 -1.85
N VAL A 158 -4.80 -35.88 -1.89
CA VAL A 158 -4.92 -37.29 -2.26
C VAL A 158 -5.82 -37.44 -3.46
N LEU A 159 -5.38 -38.24 -4.43
CA LEU A 159 -6.12 -38.68 -5.59
C LEU A 159 -6.79 -40.02 -5.30
N SER A 160 -8.05 -40.21 -5.69
CA SER A 160 -8.80 -41.42 -5.42
C SER A 160 -9.71 -41.78 -6.61
N HIS A 161 -9.97 -43.10 -6.79
CA HIS A 161 -10.89 -43.66 -7.77
C HIS A 161 -11.82 -44.71 -7.13
N ALA A 162 -13.00 -44.86 -7.64
CA ALA A 162 -14.01 -45.80 -7.09
C ALA A 162 -13.56 -47.25 -7.03
N SER A 163 -12.57 -47.66 -7.85
CA SER A 163 -11.96 -49.01 -7.80
C SER A 163 -11.06 -49.24 -6.56
N GLY A 164 -10.95 -48.31 -5.66
CA GLY A 164 -10.05 -48.38 -4.50
C GLY A 164 -8.61 -47.90 -4.75
N LYS A 165 -8.26 -47.55 -6.00
CA LYS A 165 -6.94 -46.94 -6.30
C LYS A 165 -6.81 -45.58 -5.68
N SER A 166 -5.65 -45.28 -5.08
CA SER A 166 -5.34 -44.03 -4.39
C SER A 166 -3.87 -43.69 -4.53
N ALA A 167 -3.53 -42.40 -4.57
CA ALA A 167 -2.15 -41.90 -4.52
C ALA A 167 -2.09 -40.50 -3.90
N LYS A 168 -0.99 -40.18 -3.22
CA LYS A 168 -0.71 -38.80 -2.82
C LYS A 168 -0.23 -37.99 -4.01
N TYR A 169 -0.40 -36.67 -3.96
CA TYR A 169 0.04 -35.77 -5.03
C TYR A 169 1.54 -35.92 -5.35
N GLY A 170 2.39 -36.11 -4.33
CA GLY A 170 3.82 -36.31 -4.52
C GLY A 170 4.18 -37.50 -5.39
N GLU A 171 3.40 -38.59 -5.32
CA GLU A 171 3.61 -39.83 -6.11
C GLU A 171 3.32 -39.60 -7.60
N MET A 172 2.43 -38.66 -7.94
CA MET A 172 2.03 -38.34 -9.30
C MET A 172 2.70 -37.07 -9.85
N ALA A 173 3.40 -36.32 -9.01
CA ALA A 173 3.92 -35.00 -9.34
C ALA A 173 4.85 -34.98 -10.57
N SER A 174 5.80 -35.93 -10.66
CA SER A 174 6.72 -36.01 -11.80
C SER A 174 6.02 -36.33 -13.11
N LYS A 175 5.02 -37.24 -13.08
CA LYS A 175 4.22 -37.59 -14.27
C LYS A 175 3.33 -36.42 -14.68
N ALA A 176 2.70 -35.75 -13.72
CA ALA A 176 1.89 -34.55 -13.94
C ALA A 176 2.70 -33.42 -14.59
N ALA A 177 3.92 -33.23 -14.15
CA ALA A 177 4.81 -32.17 -14.67
C ALA A 177 5.22 -32.40 -16.15
N ALA A 178 5.11 -33.61 -16.66
CA ALA A 178 5.34 -33.94 -18.07
C ALA A 178 4.12 -33.69 -18.98
N LEU A 179 2.96 -33.38 -18.41
CA LEU A 179 1.73 -33.13 -19.15
C LEU A 179 1.63 -31.66 -19.59
N PRO A 180 0.92 -31.36 -20.69
CA PRO A 180 0.65 -29.97 -21.06
C PRO A 180 -0.24 -29.28 -20.02
N VAL A 181 0.02 -27.98 -19.77
CA VAL A 181 -0.80 -27.19 -18.84
C VAL A 181 -2.18 -26.93 -19.46
N PRO A 182 -3.26 -27.41 -18.85
CA PRO A 182 -4.60 -27.19 -19.35
C PRO A 182 -5.02 -25.70 -19.21
N LYS A 183 -5.87 -25.23 -20.12
CA LYS A 183 -6.44 -23.88 -20.11
C LYS A 183 -7.94 -23.93 -19.85
N GLY A 184 -8.50 -22.82 -19.34
CA GLY A 184 -9.95 -22.67 -19.18
C GLY A 184 -10.56 -23.60 -18.14
N MET A 185 -9.82 -23.94 -17.10
CA MET A 185 -10.29 -24.81 -16.03
C MET A 185 -11.51 -24.23 -15.32
N LYS A 186 -12.49 -25.07 -15.01
CA LYS A 186 -13.61 -24.70 -14.15
C LYS A 186 -13.10 -24.51 -12.72
N LEU A 187 -13.30 -23.32 -12.19
CA LEU A 187 -12.96 -22.96 -10.79
C LEU A 187 -14.07 -23.39 -9.85
N LYS A 188 -13.72 -23.68 -8.59
CA LYS A 188 -14.69 -23.95 -7.53
C LYS A 188 -15.64 -22.75 -7.34
N ALA A 189 -16.92 -23.02 -7.16
CA ALA A 189 -17.89 -22.01 -6.74
C ALA A 189 -17.69 -21.64 -5.25
N PRO A 190 -18.10 -20.45 -4.79
CA PRO A 190 -17.93 -20.03 -3.38
C PRO A 190 -18.46 -21.02 -2.33
N LYS A 191 -19.55 -21.73 -2.65
CA LYS A 191 -20.14 -22.79 -1.80
C LYS A 191 -19.26 -24.03 -1.62
N GLU A 192 -18.28 -24.22 -2.51
CA GLU A 192 -17.35 -25.37 -2.50
C GLU A 192 -16.05 -25.05 -1.75
N PHE A 193 -15.87 -23.81 -1.25
CA PHE A 193 -14.65 -23.41 -0.58
C PHE A 193 -14.46 -24.09 0.79
N THR A 194 -13.28 -24.63 0.97
CA THR A 194 -12.84 -25.31 2.20
C THR A 194 -11.69 -24.59 2.91
N ILE A 195 -10.93 -23.76 2.18
CA ILE A 195 -9.78 -22.99 2.66
C ILE A 195 -10.09 -21.49 2.60
N VAL A 196 -10.53 -20.97 1.46
CA VAL A 196 -10.99 -19.60 1.28
C VAL A 196 -12.24 -19.38 2.16
N ARG A 197 -12.42 -18.18 2.71
CA ARG A 197 -13.48 -17.86 3.71
C ARG A 197 -13.29 -18.54 5.07
N LYS A 198 -12.20 -19.27 5.29
CA LYS A 198 -11.90 -19.87 6.59
C LYS A 198 -10.71 -19.16 7.23
N PRO A 199 -10.75 -18.88 8.56
CA PRO A 199 -9.66 -18.18 9.22
C PRO A 199 -8.38 -18.99 9.18
N LYS A 200 -7.28 -18.36 8.77
CA LYS A 200 -5.94 -18.92 8.76
C LYS A 200 -4.96 -17.95 9.42
N LYS A 201 -4.20 -18.44 10.37
CA LYS A 201 -3.15 -17.66 11.04
C LYS A 201 -2.07 -17.24 10.05
N ASN A 202 -1.44 -16.10 10.33
CA ASN A 202 -0.29 -15.63 9.54
C ASN A 202 0.79 -16.71 9.47
N VAL A 203 1.19 -17.09 8.26
CA VAL A 203 2.18 -18.18 8.02
C VAL A 203 3.56 -17.87 8.60
N GLU A 204 3.89 -16.62 8.86
CA GLU A 204 5.13 -16.19 9.50
C GLU A 204 4.95 -15.73 10.95
N GLY A 205 3.73 -15.77 11.48
CA GLY A 205 3.40 -15.22 12.79
C GLY A 205 4.34 -15.71 13.90
N LEU A 206 4.63 -17.02 13.96
CA LEU A 206 5.57 -17.58 14.94
C LEU A 206 7.00 -17.05 14.74
N LYS A 207 7.45 -16.93 13.47
CA LYS A 207 8.79 -16.42 13.17
C LYS A 207 8.94 -14.97 13.65
N ILE A 208 7.91 -14.14 13.42
CA ILE A 208 7.89 -12.72 13.82
C ILE A 208 7.99 -12.60 15.35
N VAL A 209 7.11 -13.27 16.09
CA VAL A 209 7.06 -13.13 17.58
C VAL A 209 8.25 -13.80 18.28
N THR A 210 9.00 -14.66 17.60
CA THR A 210 10.23 -15.28 18.10
C THR A 210 11.50 -14.59 17.60
N GLY A 211 11.39 -13.44 16.90
CA GLY A 211 12.53 -12.65 16.46
C GLY A 211 13.39 -13.31 15.38
N LYS A 212 12.81 -14.13 14.50
CA LYS A 212 13.56 -14.68 13.36
C LYS A 212 13.91 -13.57 12.37
N PRO A 213 15.11 -13.61 11.73
CA PRO A 213 15.53 -12.59 10.79
C PRO A 213 14.69 -12.66 9.50
N LEU A 214 13.78 -11.70 9.32
CA LEU A 214 12.86 -11.64 8.19
C LEU A 214 12.90 -10.30 7.45
N PHE A 215 13.36 -9.24 8.12
CA PHE A 215 13.30 -7.86 7.64
C PHE A 215 14.59 -7.43 6.94
N GLY A 216 14.54 -6.35 6.17
CA GLY A 216 15.73 -5.85 5.49
C GLY A 216 16.87 -5.47 6.44
N LEU A 217 16.54 -4.91 7.62
CA LEU A 217 17.53 -4.62 8.66
C LEU A 217 18.24 -5.88 9.18
N ASP A 218 17.61 -7.05 9.09
CA ASP A 218 18.19 -8.32 9.52
C ASP A 218 19.17 -8.92 8.50
N TYR A 219 19.09 -8.48 7.23
CA TYR A 219 19.89 -9.05 6.15
C TYR A 219 21.40 -8.91 6.43
N ARG A 220 22.16 -9.95 6.20
CA ARG A 220 23.62 -9.98 6.40
C ARG A 220 24.30 -10.71 5.23
N ALA A 221 25.47 -10.21 4.84
CA ALA A 221 26.33 -10.84 3.84
C ALA A 221 27.81 -10.76 4.25
N PRO A 222 28.64 -11.73 3.87
CA PRO A 222 30.07 -11.67 4.12
C PRO A 222 30.71 -10.40 3.53
N GLY A 223 31.57 -9.73 4.29
CA GLY A 223 32.26 -8.52 3.87
C GLY A 223 31.37 -7.28 3.69
N MET A 224 30.12 -7.33 4.10
CA MET A 224 29.16 -6.23 3.96
C MET A 224 29.60 -4.99 4.75
N LEU A 225 29.60 -3.85 4.07
CA LEU A 225 29.78 -2.53 4.65
C LEU A 225 28.43 -1.88 4.93
N ILE A 226 28.41 -0.92 5.83
CA ILE A 226 27.24 -0.07 6.12
C ILE A 226 27.48 1.29 5.46
N ALA A 227 26.45 1.81 4.80
CA ALA A 227 26.41 3.15 4.24
C ALA A 227 25.29 3.98 4.86
N MET A 228 25.54 5.27 5.05
CA MET A 228 24.56 6.28 5.38
C MET A 228 24.77 7.52 4.51
N VAL A 229 23.68 8.17 4.12
CA VAL A 229 23.72 9.42 3.36
C VAL A 229 23.56 10.60 4.30
N GLN A 230 24.40 11.63 4.12
CA GLN A 230 24.23 12.93 4.73
C GLN A 230 23.42 13.79 3.77
N HIS A 231 22.13 13.93 4.03
CA HIS A 231 21.24 14.75 3.23
C HIS A 231 21.35 16.24 3.60
N PRO A 232 20.92 17.15 2.70
CA PRO A 232 20.75 18.56 3.04
C PRO A 232 19.80 18.74 4.22
N PRO A 233 19.96 19.77 5.06
CA PRO A 233 19.12 19.99 6.23
C PRO A 233 17.70 20.44 5.90
N ALA A 234 17.45 20.83 4.64
CA ALA A 234 16.18 21.37 4.19
C ALA A 234 15.94 21.07 2.69
N PHE A 235 14.67 20.94 2.31
CA PHE A 235 14.27 20.97 0.91
C PHE A 235 14.63 22.32 0.28
N GLY A 236 15.05 22.33 -0.98
CA GLY A 236 15.54 23.53 -1.66
C GLY A 236 17.03 23.84 -1.38
N MET A 237 17.76 22.94 -0.70
CA MET A 237 19.22 23.03 -0.51
C MET A 237 19.96 21.90 -1.21
N LYS A 238 21.20 22.16 -1.62
CA LYS A 238 22.14 21.21 -2.21
C LYS A 238 23.53 21.33 -1.55
N LEU A 239 24.36 20.31 -1.77
CA LEU A 239 25.74 20.31 -1.31
C LEU A 239 26.55 21.41 -2.01
N LYS A 240 27.28 22.24 -1.23
CA LYS A 240 28.27 23.21 -1.73
C LYS A 240 29.69 22.69 -1.57
N SER A 241 30.05 22.27 -0.37
CA SER A 241 31.35 21.71 -0.04
C SER A 241 31.30 20.86 1.22
N PHE A 242 32.30 20.01 1.44
CA PHE A 242 32.42 19.26 2.69
C PHE A 242 33.88 19.03 3.10
N ASP A 243 34.13 18.87 4.41
CA ASP A 243 35.40 18.41 4.97
C ASP A 243 35.16 17.11 5.75
N ALA A 244 35.72 16.01 5.24
CA ALA A 244 35.65 14.68 5.83
C ALA A 244 36.90 14.30 6.63
N THR A 245 37.88 15.22 6.82
CA THR A 245 39.17 14.92 7.43
C THR A 245 39.07 14.23 8.77
N GLN A 246 38.15 14.68 9.64
CA GLN A 246 37.93 14.08 10.95
C GLN A 246 37.13 12.77 10.84
N THR A 247 36.16 12.71 9.95
CA THR A 247 35.32 11.52 9.70
C THR A 247 36.17 10.35 9.25
N LEU A 248 37.06 10.56 8.30
CA LEU A 248 37.95 9.52 7.74
C LEU A 248 38.93 8.95 8.78
N LYS A 249 39.27 9.69 9.82
CA LYS A 249 40.14 9.23 10.92
C LYS A 249 39.41 8.36 11.94
N MET A 250 38.09 8.30 11.91
CA MET A 250 37.34 7.54 12.89
C MET A 250 37.43 6.03 12.66
N PRO A 251 37.46 5.22 13.75
CA PRO A 251 37.54 3.78 13.63
C PRO A 251 36.42 3.20 12.75
N GLY A 252 36.77 2.22 11.92
CA GLY A 252 35.82 1.47 11.09
C GLY A 252 35.38 2.19 9.81
N ILE A 253 35.67 3.48 9.63
CA ILE A 253 35.29 4.23 8.43
C ILE A 253 36.20 3.80 7.26
N LYS A 254 35.58 3.62 6.09
CA LYS A 254 36.21 3.18 4.88
C LYS A 254 36.37 4.30 3.85
N ASP A 255 35.31 5.08 3.65
CA ASP A 255 35.30 6.14 2.64
C ASP A 255 34.22 7.19 2.92
N VAL A 256 34.41 8.38 2.35
CA VAL A 256 33.43 9.48 2.30
C VAL A 256 33.52 10.11 0.91
N PHE A 257 32.39 10.13 0.19
CA PHE A 257 32.35 10.61 -1.19
C PHE A 257 30.97 11.13 -1.58
N THR A 258 30.91 11.82 -2.71
CA THR A 258 29.66 12.23 -3.35
C THR A 258 29.34 11.35 -4.56
N LEU A 259 28.04 11.23 -4.85
CA LEU A 259 27.53 10.66 -6.08
C LEU A 259 26.16 11.26 -6.45
N LYS A 260 25.84 11.21 -7.76
CA LYS A 260 24.51 11.60 -8.25
C LYS A 260 23.59 10.37 -8.33
N LEU A 261 22.39 10.48 -7.78
CA LEU A 261 21.36 9.44 -7.88
C LEU A 261 20.90 9.27 -9.34
N TYR A 262 20.62 10.37 -10.02
CA TYR A 262 20.27 10.40 -11.44
C TYR A 262 21.19 11.33 -12.21
N GLU A 263 21.57 10.93 -13.43
CA GLU A 263 22.35 11.78 -14.33
C GLU A 263 21.48 12.91 -14.89
N ASP A 264 22.11 13.97 -15.38
CA ASP A 264 21.43 15.08 -16.01
C ASP A 264 20.63 14.58 -17.24
N GLY A 265 19.35 14.98 -17.34
CA GLY A 265 18.46 14.51 -18.39
C GLY A 265 17.86 13.11 -18.18
N PHE A 266 18.10 12.48 -17.04
CA PHE A 266 17.47 11.19 -16.72
C PHE A 266 15.93 11.32 -16.67
N GLU A 267 15.24 10.47 -17.43
CA GLU A 267 13.78 10.38 -17.38
C GLU A 267 13.34 9.54 -16.19
N GLN A 268 12.64 10.19 -15.25
CA GLN A 268 12.13 9.55 -14.06
C GLN A 268 10.87 8.72 -14.37
N GLY A 269 10.78 7.52 -13.78
CA GLY A 269 9.56 6.76 -13.67
C GLY A 269 8.62 7.33 -12.62
N GLY A 270 7.37 6.84 -12.59
CA GLY A 270 6.34 7.34 -11.66
C GLY A 270 6.61 7.10 -10.17
N PHE A 271 7.60 6.29 -9.83
CA PHE A 271 8.04 6.03 -8.45
C PHE A 271 9.52 6.40 -8.21
N ASP A 272 10.12 7.15 -9.11
CA ASP A 272 11.41 7.80 -8.87
C ASP A 272 11.19 9.15 -8.16
N THR A 273 12.22 9.64 -7.48
CA THR A 273 12.20 10.96 -6.82
C THR A 273 13.57 11.60 -6.85
N ARG A 274 13.63 12.87 -7.18
CA ARG A 274 14.87 13.67 -7.29
C ARG A 274 15.12 14.61 -6.12
N THR A 275 14.36 14.54 -5.06
CA THR A 275 14.43 15.51 -3.98
C THR A 275 15.85 15.82 -3.54
N PHE A 276 16.70 14.80 -3.45
CA PHE A 276 18.11 14.94 -3.09
C PHE A 276 18.95 14.13 -4.07
N ASN A 277 19.15 14.68 -5.27
CA ASN A 277 19.86 13.98 -6.34
C ASN A 277 21.36 13.83 -6.06
N GLU A 278 21.96 14.78 -5.33
CA GLU A 278 23.36 14.73 -4.94
C GLU A 278 23.49 14.19 -3.52
N LEU A 279 24.22 13.08 -3.39
CA LEU A 279 24.36 12.33 -2.15
C LEU A 279 25.77 12.49 -1.59
N LEU A 280 25.92 12.84 -0.32
CA LEU A 280 27.18 12.75 0.43
C LEU A 280 27.13 11.49 1.30
N VAL A 281 27.96 10.51 0.97
CA VAL A 281 27.89 9.15 1.54
C VAL A 281 29.05 8.90 2.49
N VAL A 282 28.75 8.29 3.64
CA VAL A 282 29.73 7.76 4.60
C VAL A 282 29.61 6.24 4.61
N VAL A 283 30.74 5.53 4.40
CA VAL A 283 30.78 4.06 4.38
C VAL A 283 31.75 3.55 5.45
N GLY A 284 31.34 2.52 6.17
CA GLY A 284 32.16 1.90 7.21
C GLY A 284 31.75 0.49 7.57
N LYS A 285 32.30 -0.05 8.66
CA LYS A 285 32.13 -1.47 9.03
C LYS A 285 30.81 -1.74 9.77
N THR A 286 30.39 -0.84 10.65
CA THR A 286 29.22 -1.04 11.51
C THR A 286 28.30 0.17 11.50
N THR A 287 27.02 -0.05 11.78
CA THR A 287 26.01 1.01 11.87
C THR A 287 26.41 2.09 12.89
N TRP A 288 26.91 1.67 14.04
CA TRP A 288 27.35 2.60 15.10
C TRP A 288 28.52 3.48 14.69
N GLU A 289 29.56 2.90 14.07
CA GLU A 289 30.72 3.64 13.57
C GLU A 289 30.32 4.68 12.53
N VAL A 290 29.54 4.26 11.50
CA VAL A 290 29.11 5.17 10.42
C VAL A 290 28.20 6.28 10.95
N MET A 291 27.23 5.97 11.83
CA MET A 291 26.33 6.93 12.41
C MET A 291 27.08 8.00 13.24
N ASN A 292 28.07 7.61 14.03
CA ASN A 292 28.87 8.55 14.81
C ASN A 292 29.85 9.36 13.96
N ALA A 293 30.44 8.74 12.95
CA ALA A 293 31.36 9.40 12.04
C ALA A 293 30.66 10.46 11.18
N ARG A 294 29.43 10.18 10.72
CA ARG A 294 28.59 11.13 9.99
C ARG A 294 28.41 12.45 10.76
N LYS A 295 28.29 12.40 12.10
CA LYS A 295 28.20 13.59 12.98
C LYS A 295 29.45 14.47 12.99
N LYS A 296 30.61 13.97 12.48
CA LYS A 296 31.87 14.70 12.41
C LYS A 296 32.13 15.33 11.04
N LEU A 297 31.25 15.08 10.06
CA LEU A 297 31.29 15.80 8.79
C LEU A 297 31.06 17.29 9.02
N LYS A 298 31.87 18.12 8.39
CA LYS A 298 31.58 19.54 8.22
C LYS A 298 31.08 19.73 6.81
N VAL A 299 29.89 20.25 6.66
CA VAL A 299 29.22 20.37 5.37
C VAL A 299 28.65 21.76 5.21
N ASP A 300 28.99 22.40 4.08
CA ASP A 300 28.39 23.66 3.67
C ASP A 300 27.31 23.38 2.63
N TRP A 301 26.16 23.99 2.85
CA TRP A 301 25.00 23.86 1.98
C TRP A 301 24.66 25.18 1.32
N GLU A 302 24.05 25.14 0.14
CA GLU A 302 23.57 26.33 -0.57
C GLU A 302 22.18 26.10 -1.18
N PRO A 303 21.37 27.16 -1.44
CA PRO A 303 20.09 27.01 -2.13
C PRO A 303 20.23 26.41 -3.54
N THR A 304 19.22 25.62 -3.94
CA THR A 304 19.22 25.00 -5.28
C THR A 304 18.84 25.97 -6.40
N GLY A 305 17.98 26.98 -6.11
CA GLY A 305 17.23 27.70 -7.13
C GLY A 305 16.16 26.84 -7.80
N ASP A 306 15.36 27.43 -8.68
CA ASP A 306 14.35 26.69 -9.45
C ASP A 306 15.04 25.69 -10.38
N THR A 307 14.48 24.47 -10.46
CA THR A 307 14.97 23.40 -11.32
C THR A 307 13.88 22.94 -12.29
N LYS A 308 14.29 22.42 -13.45
CA LYS A 308 13.38 21.77 -14.40
C LYS A 308 13.60 20.28 -14.37
N ASP A 309 12.52 19.55 -14.19
CA ASP A 309 12.49 18.10 -14.19
C ASP A 309 11.60 17.55 -15.29
N THR A 310 11.94 16.34 -15.73
CA THR A 310 11.12 15.58 -16.65
C THR A 310 10.51 14.39 -15.94
N MET A 311 9.18 14.37 -15.86
CA MET A 311 8.45 13.27 -15.22
C MET A 311 7.59 12.54 -16.24
N MET A 312 7.53 11.20 -16.13
CA MET A 312 6.57 10.38 -16.87
C MET A 312 5.25 10.32 -16.09
N GLY A 313 4.29 11.15 -16.51
CA GLY A 313 2.91 11.12 -16.01
C GLY A 313 2.01 10.17 -16.80
N ARG A 314 0.75 10.05 -16.39
CA ARG A 314 -0.26 9.23 -17.11
C ARG A 314 -0.51 9.72 -18.56
N SER A 315 -0.26 11.00 -18.83
CA SER A 315 -0.43 11.64 -20.13
C SER A 315 0.86 11.68 -20.96
N GLY A 316 1.90 10.95 -20.55
CA GLY A 316 3.22 10.96 -21.18
C GLY A 316 4.23 11.86 -20.46
N LYS A 317 5.30 12.22 -21.18
CA LYS A 317 6.40 13.06 -20.69
C LYS A 317 5.93 14.48 -20.40
N GLN A 318 6.21 14.97 -19.19
CA GLN A 318 5.88 16.34 -18.76
C GLN A 318 7.12 17.04 -18.20
N GLU A 319 7.37 18.27 -18.61
CA GLU A 319 8.34 19.14 -17.94
C GLU A 319 7.66 19.83 -16.75
N VAL A 320 8.29 19.76 -15.59
CA VAL A 320 7.82 20.35 -14.34
C VAL A 320 8.88 21.29 -13.80
N THR A 321 8.49 22.52 -13.47
CA THR A 321 9.36 23.42 -12.71
C THR A 321 9.18 23.15 -11.22
N VAL A 322 10.27 22.79 -10.56
CA VAL A 322 10.33 22.59 -9.11
C VAL A 322 10.89 23.86 -8.49
N PRO A 323 10.14 24.58 -7.63
CA PRO A 323 10.61 25.81 -7.00
C PRO A 323 11.81 25.55 -6.10
N GLY A 324 12.76 26.50 -6.07
CA GLY A 324 13.96 26.42 -5.24
C GLY A 324 13.84 27.13 -3.88
N GLU A 325 12.66 27.63 -3.53
CA GLU A 325 12.43 28.35 -2.29
C GLU A 325 12.50 27.44 -1.05
N LEU A 326 12.94 28.00 0.08
CA LEU A 326 12.91 27.31 1.38
C LEU A 326 11.51 27.45 2.00
N GLU A 327 10.64 26.50 1.66
CA GLU A 327 9.22 26.56 1.99
C GLU A 327 8.96 26.45 3.51
N SER A 328 7.94 27.15 4.00
CA SER A 328 7.46 27.05 5.40
C SER A 328 5.97 26.79 5.42
N THR A 329 5.50 25.96 6.35
CA THR A 329 4.08 25.57 6.46
C THR A 329 3.15 26.78 6.63
N THR A 330 3.57 27.81 7.36
CA THR A 330 2.78 29.06 7.50
C THR A 330 2.57 29.75 6.16
N VAL A 331 3.63 29.92 5.36
CA VAL A 331 3.55 30.51 4.03
C VAL A 331 2.74 29.64 3.05
N GLN A 332 2.88 28.31 3.17
CA GLN A 332 2.09 27.37 2.37
C GLN A 332 0.59 27.49 2.67
N LEU A 333 0.20 27.63 3.94
CA LEU A 333 -1.20 27.85 4.33
C LEU A 333 -1.76 29.18 3.78
N GLU A 334 -0.97 30.26 3.82
CA GLU A 334 -1.33 31.53 3.22
C GLU A 334 -1.52 31.43 1.70
N LYS A 335 -0.57 30.80 1.00
CA LYS A 335 -0.67 30.53 -0.44
C LYS A 335 -1.92 29.71 -0.76
N MET A 336 -2.23 28.66 -0.01
CA MET A 336 -3.42 27.83 -0.19
C MET A 336 -4.71 28.63 0.02
N ALA A 337 -4.79 29.47 1.03
CA ALA A 337 -5.94 30.34 1.29
C ALA A 337 -6.14 31.37 0.19
N GLU A 338 -5.07 31.88 -0.41
CA GLU A 338 -5.12 32.77 -1.58
C GLU A 338 -5.60 32.03 -2.85
N TRP A 339 -5.04 30.84 -3.12
CA TRP A 339 -5.42 30.03 -4.27
C TRP A 339 -6.88 29.55 -4.19
N ALA A 340 -7.39 29.27 -3.00
CA ALA A 340 -8.78 28.89 -2.79
C ALA A 340 -9.77 29.97 -3.29
N LYS A 341 -9.35 31.24 -3.34
CA LYS A 341 -10.17 32.36 -3.84
C LYS A 341 -10.12 32.52 -5.36
N LYS A 342 -9.06 31.99 -6.03
CA LYS A 342 -8.88 32.10 -7.50
C LYS A 342 -9.80 31.14 -8.25
N PRO A 343 -10.12 31.40 -9.53
CA PRO A 343 -10.78 30.39 -10.37
C PRO A 343 -10.00 29.07 -10.38
N ALA A 344 -10.71 27.94 -10.35
CA ALA A 344 -10.12 26.62 -10.35
C ALA A 344 -10.55 25.82 -11.59
N LYS A 345 -9.84 24.74 -11.89
CA LYS A 345 -10.21 23.84 -12.98
C LYS A 345 -11.50 23.11 -12.62
N GLN A 346 -12.52 23.23 -13.45
CA GLN A 346 -13.72 22.42 -13.33
C GLN A 346 -13.39 20.95 -13.59
N LEU A 347 -13.68 20.10 -12.62
CA LEU A 347 -13.49 18.65 -12.68
C LEU A 347 -14.80 17.94 -13.03
N ARG A 348 -15.94 18.49 -12.54
CA ARG A 348 -17.29 18.01 -12.85
C ARG A 348 -18.32 19.11 -12.60
N LYS A 349 -19.34 19.16 -13.47
CA LYS A 349 -20.53 20.00 -13.30
C LYS A 349 -21.76 19.20 -13.74
N ASP A 350 -22.73 19.06 -12.86
CA ASP A 350 -24.05 18.50 -13.14
C ASP A 350 -25.11 19.56 -12.85
N GLY A 351 -26.14 19.65 -13.68
CA GLY A 351 -27.22 20.63 -13.56
C GLY A 351 -26.79 22.09 -13.67
N ASP A 352 -27.43 22.96 -12.89
CA ASP A 352 -27.10 24.39 -12.79
C ASP A 352 -26.81 24.78 -11.33
N PRO A 353 -25.60 24.52 -10.82
CA PRO A 353 -25.20 24.87 -9.47
C PRO A 353 -25.31 26.37 -9.18
N GLU A 354 -25.01 27.23 -10.14
CA GLU A 354 -25.04 28.68 -9.95
C GLU A 354 -26.44 29.16 -9.58
N THR A 355 -27.45 28.75 -10.36
CA THR A 355 -28.85 29.05 -10.06
C THR A 355 -29.32 28.42 -8.76
N ALA A 356 -28.90 27.19 -8.45
CA ALA A 356 -29.24 26.53 -7.20
C ALA A 356 -28.71 27.31 -5.98
N PHE A 357 -27.46 27.76 -6.01
CA PHE A 357 -26.89 28.56 -4.94
C PHE A 357 -27.50 29.97 -4.84
N LYS A 358 -27.87 30.58 -5.97
CA LYS A 358 -28.56 31.89 -5.99
C LYS A 358 -29.94 31.82 -5.34
N ASN A 359 -30.67 30.73 -5.54
CA ASN A 359 -32.02 30.53 -5.04
C ASN A 359 -32.06 29.85 -3.66
N ALA A 360 -30.92 29.58 -3.06
CA ALA A 360 -30.85 28.94 -1.75
C ALA A 360 -31.42 29.84 -0.63
N ALA A 361 -32.26 29.27 0.23
CA ALA A 361 -32.70 29.94 1.45
C ALA A 361 -31.61 29.91 2.53
N GLN A 362 -30.74 28.89 2.50
CA GLN A 362 -29.59 28.76 3.39
C GLN A 362 -28.40 28.17 2.62
N ILE A 363 -27.21 28.73 2.85
CA ILE A 363 -25.95 28.17 2.36
C ILE A 363 -25.11 27.78 3.57
N ILE A 364 -24.66 26.54 3.60
CA ILE A 364 -23.66 26.04 4.54
C ILE A 364 -22.34 26.03 3.79
N GLU A 365 -21.28 26.67 4.34
CA GLU A 365 -19.96 26.71 3.73
C GLU A 365 -18.91 26.41 4.80
N ARG A 366 -18.00 25.43 4.53
CA ARG A 366 -16.95 25.04 5.46
C ARG A 366 -15.67 24.69 4.70
N THR A 367 -14.55 25.14 5.27
CA THR A 367 -13.22 24.82 4.73
C THR A 367 -12.50 23.87 5.66
N TYR A 368 -11.98 22.77 5.12
CA TYR A 368 -11.24 21.74 5.80
C TYR A 368 -9.78 21.75 5.38
N ASN A 369 -8.87 21.55 6.34
CA ASN A 369 -7.43 21.54 6.11
C ASN A 369 -6.76 20.30 6.71
N ALA A 370 -5.70 19.82 6.05
CA ALA A 370 -4.88 18.74 6.54
C ALA A 370 -3.39 18.98 6.26
N PRO A 371 -2.48 18.77 7.24
CA PRO A 371 -1.05 19.00 7.10
C PRO A 371 -0.37 17.90 6.28
N PHE A 372 0.93 18.05 6.01
CA PHE A 372 1.76 16.91 5.59
C PHE A 372 1.78 15.82 6.66
N LEU A 373 1.94 14.55 6.24
CA LEU A 373 2.15 13.42 7.14
C LEU A 373 3.37 12.61 6.71
N ALA A 374 4.20 12.21 7.67
CA ALA A 374 5.23 11.20 7.46
C ALA A 374 4.65 9.78 7.59
N HIS A 375 5.19 8.83 6.82
CA HIS A 375 4.70 7.43 6.82
C HIS A 375 5.04 6.68 8.12
N ASN A 376 6.16 7.03 8.76
CA ASN A 376 6.60 6.46 10.05
C ASN A 376 6.65 4.94 10.09
N CYS A 377 7.12 4.30 9.00
CA CYS A 377 7.35 2.87 8.99
C CYS A 377 8.23 2.49 10.19
N MET A 378 7.85 1.47 10.97
CA MET A 378 8.61 1.06 12.16
C MET A 378 10.05 0.68 11.79
N GLU A 379 10.25 0.00 10.68
CA GLU A 379 11.55 -0.23 10.07
C GLU A 379 11.93 0.97 9.20
N PRO A 380 12.99 1.74 9.51
CA PRO A 380 13.48 2.81 8.65
C PRO A 380 13.91 2.30 7.27
N MET A 381 14.00 3.20 6.28
CA MET A 381 14.45 2.81 4.93
C MET A 381 15.82 2.18 4.99
N ASN A 382 15.97 1.06 4.31
CA ASN A 382 17.23 0.33 4.18
C ASN A 382 17.20 -0.55 2.95
N PHE A 383 18.36 -0.84 2.37
CA PHE A 383 18.48 -1.81 1.29
C PHE A 383 19.90 -2.36 1.23
N PHE A 384 20.04 -3.62 0.86
CA PHE A 384 21.32 -4.26 0.58
C PHE A 384 21.57 -4.29 -0.92
N ALA A 385 22.79 -4.00 -1.33
CA ALA A 385 23.25 -4.13 -2.70
C ALA A 385 24.66 -4.76 -2.77
N HIS A 386 24.86 -5.60 -3.76
CA HIS A 386 26.19 -6.09 -4.17
C HIS A 386 26.29 -6.02 -5.69
N VAL A 387 26.93 -4.99 -6.17
CA VAL A 387 27.08 -4.70 -7.59
C VAL A 387 28.52 -4.99 -8.01
N THR A 388 28.66 -5.81 -9.05
CA THR A 388 29.93 -6.09 -9.75
C THR A 388 29.83 -5.58 -11.19
N ASP A 389 30.89 -5.69 -11.96
CA ASP A 389 30.90 -5.22 -13.36
C ASP A 389 29.94 -6.01 -14.27
N ASP A 390 29.56 -7.24 -13.88
CA ASP A 390 28.74 -8.16 -14.67
C ASP A 390 27.36 -8.46 -14.12
N LYS A 391 27.07 -8.11 -12.86
CA LYS A 391 25.80 -8.41 -12.20
C LYS A 391 25.55 -7.59 -10.95
N ALA A 392 24.28 -7.55 -10.52
CA ALA A 392 23.84 -6.96 -9.27
C ALA A 392 22.97 -7.92 -8.48
N LEU A 393 23.18 -8.00 -7.16
CA LEU A 393 22.28 -8.62 -6.20
C LEU A 393 21.77 -7.53 -5.27
N GLU A 394 20.47 -7.33 -5.30
CA GLU A 394 19.74 -6.39 -4.46
C GLU A 394 18.86 -7.17 -3.47
N ALA A 395 18.81 -6.78 -2.20
CA ALA A 395 17.94 -7.43 -1.23
C ALA A 395 17.41 -6.44 -0.20
N GLY A 396 16.07 -6.38 -0.05
CA GLY A 396 15.51 -5.46 0.93
C GLY A 396 14.00 -5.29 0.85
N PRO A 397 13.49 -4.38 1.70
CA PRO A 397 12.07 -4.14 1.87
C PRO A 397 11.56 -3.13 0.83
N MET A 398 10.76 -3.57 -0.14
CA MET A 398 10.14 -2.66 -1.11
C MET A 398 8.77 -3.18 -1.59
N GLN A 399 7.88 -2.23 -1.97
CA GLN A 399 6.52 -2.52 -2.44
C GLN A 399 6.42 -2.75 -3.95
N ALA A 400 7.36 -2.22 -4.74
CA ALA A 400 7.24 -2.11 -6.19
C ALA A 400 8.54 -2.48 -6.92
N PRO A 401 9.05 -3.73 -6.80
CA PRO A 401 10.32 -4.12 -7.41
C PRO A 401 10.34 -3.96 -8.93
N GLY A 402 9.23 -4.28 -9.60
CA GLY A 402 9.13 -4.16 -11.05
C GLY A 402 9.17 -2.73 -11.59
N TRP A 403 8.93 -1.74 -10.75
CA TRP A 403 9.02 -0.31 -11.13
C TRP A 403 10.41 0.26 -10.86
N ALA A 404 11.18 -0.36 -9.96
CA ALA A 404 12.56 -0.01 -9.69
C ALA A 404 13.55 -0.62 -10.71
N GLU A 405 13.24 -1.80 -11.23
CA GLU A 405 14.13 -2.52 -12.18
C GLU A 405 14.56 -1.67 -13.38
N PRO A 406 13.66 -0.94 -14.09
CA PRO A 406 14.07 -0.11 -15.23
C PRO A 406 15.07 1.00 -14.86
N THR A 407 14.92 1.59 -13.66
CA THR A 407 15.84 2.60 -13.14
C THR A 407 17.19 1.99 -12.83
N LEU A 408 17.24 0.81 -12.19
CA LEU A 408 18.49 0.07 -11.96
C LEU A 408 19.21 -0.29 -13.25
N VAL A 409 18.47 -0.82 -14.25
CA VAL A 409 19.02 -1.15 -15.57
C VAL A 409 19.75 0.06 -16.17
N LYS A 410 19.08 1.22 -16.20
CA LYS A 410 19.67 2.45 -16.74
C LYS A 410 20.86 2.94 -15.91
N ARG A 411 20.75 2.95 -14.57
CA ARG A 411 21.78 3.51 -13.68
C ARG A 411 23.00 2.62 -13.52
N LEU A 412 22.83 1.31 -13.55
CA LEU A 412 23.94 0.36 -13.45
C LEU A 412 24.58 0.05 -14.79
N GLY A 413 23.87 0.25 -15.91
CA GLY A 413 24.31 -0.17 -17.24
C GLY A 413 24.34 -1.70 -17.39
N LEU A 414 23.54 -2.41 -16.58
CA LEU A 414 23.42 -3.87 -16.61
C LEU A 414 22.07 -4.27 -17.22
N PRO A 415 22.01 -5.32 -18.04
CA PRO A 415 20.74 -5.82 -18.52
C PRO A 415 19.92 -6.44 -17.36
N ALA A 416 18.59 -6.44 -17.48
CA ALA A 416 17.67 -6.86 -16.42
C ALA A 416 17.90 -8.30 -15.92
N ASP A 417 18.32 -9.22 -16.79
CA ASP A 417 18.66 -10.60 -16.42
C ASP A 417 19.94 -10.76 -15.58
N LYS A 418 20.72 -9.70 -15.43
CA LYS A 418 21.89 -9.60 -14.57
C LYS A 418 21.63 -8.88 -13.25
N ILE A 419 20.41 -8.41 -13.05
CA ILE A 419 19.97 -7.76 -11.81
C ILE A 419 19.01 -8.69 -11.09
N GLU A 420 19.42 -9.20 -9.94
CA GLU A 420 18.56 -10.01 -9.05
C GLU A 420 18.05 -9.15 -7.90
N ILE A 421 16.72 -9.03 -7.75
CA ILE A 421 16.08 -8.33 -6.65
C ILE A 421 15.38 -9.36 -5.75
N GLN A 422 15.82 -9.44 -4.51
CA GLN A 422 15.21 -10.29 -3.47
C GLN A 422 14.40 -9.41 -2.51
N MET A 423 13.13 -9.74 -2.36
CA MET A 423 12.27 -9.04 -1.41
C MET A 423 12.42 -9.64 -0.02
N THR A 424 12.57 -8.79 0.99
CA THR A 424 12.43 -9.17 2.40
C THR A 424 11.03 -8.80 2.90
N ARG A 425 10.63 -9.34 4.05
CA ARG A 425 9.49 -8.80 4.77
C ARG A 425 9.77 -7.34 5.14
N MET A 426 8.74 -6.49 5.13
CA MET A 426 8.86 -5.07 5.46
C MET A 426 8.25 -4.78 6.83
N GLY A 427 8.92 -3.96 7.61
CA GLY A 427 8.42 -3.40 8.87
C GLY A 427 7.52 -2.18 8.67
N GLY A 428 6.47 -2.34 7.86
CA GLY A 428 5.57 -1.30 7.41
C GLY A 428 5.92 -0.76 6.02
N GLY A 429 4.95 -0.15 5.36
CA GLY A 429 5.14 0.43 4.02
C GLY A 429 4.28 1.67 3.84
N PHE A 430 2.96 1.53 3.91
CA PHE A 430 1.95 2.60 3.81
C PHE A 430 2.05 3.45 2.53
N GLY A 431 2.83 2.99 1.52
CA GLY A 431 3.15 3.72 0.30
C GLY A 431 4.60 4.22 0.23
N ARG A 432 5.29 4.40 1.37
CA ARG A 432 6.67 4.90 1.43
C ARG A 432 7.66 4.05 0.63
N ARG A 433 7.49 2.72 0.67
CA ARG A 433 8.40 1.76 0.03
C ARG A 433 8.05 1.44 -1.44
N ALA A 434 7.09 2.15 -2.03
CA ALA A 434 6.86 2.10 -3.48
C ALA A 434 7.94 2.86 -4.26
N TYR A 435 8.57 3.86 -3.63
CA TYR A 435 9.57 4.73 -4.24
C TYR A 435 10.98 4.12 -4.10
N ALA A 436 11.69 4.00 -5.23
CA ALA A 436 12.88 3.17 -5.39
C ALA A 436 14.22 3.86 -5.08
N HIS A 437 14.22 5.14 -4.67
CA HIS A 437 15.46 5.91 -4.51
C HIS A 437 16.48 5.22 -3.59
N TYR A 438 16.09 4.75 -2.40
CA TYR A 438 16.99 4.12 -1.43
C TYR A 438 17.60 2.78 -1.92
N LEU A 439 16.92 2.07 -2.80
CA LEU A 439 17.44 0.89 -3.48
C LEU A 439 18.49 1.31 -4.52
N THR A 440 18.18 2.31 -5.36
CA THR A 440 19.13 2.84 -6.36
C THR A 440 20.37 3.46 -5.69
N GLU A 441 20.19 4.16 -4.56
CA GLU A 441 21.29 4.66 -3.74
C GLU A 441 22.21 3.52 -3.28
N ALA A 442 21.65 2.45 -2.71
CA ALA A 442 22.42 1.28 -2.26
C ALA A 442 23.23 0.64 -3.40
N ALA A 443 22.57 0.50 -4.58
CA ALA A 443 23.21 -0.05 -5.78
C ALA A 443 24.41 0.79 -6.25
N LEU A 444 24.22 2.11 -6.36
CA LEU A 444 25.28 3.02 -6.81
C LEU A 444 26.43 3.13 -5.80
N ILE A 445 26.13 3.12 -4.50
CA ILE A 445 27.15 3.08 -3.44
C ILE A 445 27.95 1.78 -3.54
N SER A 446 27.29 0.62 -3.66
CA SER A 446 27.97 -0.67 -3.81
C SER A 446 28.87 -0.70 -5.06
N LYS A 447 28.39 -0.20 -6.20
CA LYS A 447 29.17 -0.08 -7.44
C LYS A 447 30.40 0.80 -7.24
N LYS A 448 30.29 1.92 -6.53
CA LYS A 448 31.37 2.86 -6.24
C LYS A 448 32.44 2.25 -5.35
N VAL A 449 32.07 1.60 -4.26
CA VAL A 449 33.02 1.02 -3.29
C VAL A 449 33.47 -0.39 -3.65
N LYS A 450 32.93 -1.01 -4.70
CA LYS A 450 33.19 -2.37 -5.17
C LYS A 450 33.08 -3.44 -4.06
N ALA A 451 32.09 -3.30 -3.21
CA ALA A 451 31.83 -4.19 -2.07
C ALA A 451 30.33 -4.34 -1.80
N PRO A 452 29.91 -5.43 -1.13
CA PRO A 452 28.56 -5.53 -0.59
C PRO A 452 28.27 -4.38 0.38
N VAL A 453 27.15 -3.69 0.22
CA VAL A 453 26.76 -2.54 1.04
C VAL A 453 25.33 -2.72 1.54
N LYS A 454 25.07 -2.37 2.79
CA LYS A 454 23.74 -2.10 3.30
C LYS A 454 23.59 -0.59 3.57
N LEU A 455 22.75 0.06 2.81
CA LEU A 455 22.29 1.42 3.10
C LEU A 455 21.29 1.38 4.24
N ILE A 456 21.45 2.27 5.22
CA ILE A 456 20.54 2.41 6.36
C ILE A 456 20.23 3.89 6.57
N TYR A 457 18.93 4.23 6.63
CA TYR A 457 18.46 5.52 7.11
C TYR A 457 18.26 5.45 8.63
N THR A 458 18.63 6.49 9.36
CA THR A 458 18.18 6.65 10.75
C THR A 458 16.70 7.02 10.77
N ARG A 459 16.06 7.05 11.94
CA ARG A 459 14.68 7.54 12.06
C ARG A 459 14.57 8.99 11.60
N GLU A 460 15.55 9.80 11.96
CA GLU A 460 15.62 11.20 11.56
C GLU A 460 15.71 11.32 10.04
N ASP A 461 16.57 10.54 9.39
CA ASP A 461 16.69 10.53 7.93
C ASP A 461 15.34 10.16 7.27
N ASP A 462 14.69 9.09 7.75
CA ASP A 462 13.41 8.61 7.18
C ASP A 462 12.28 9.62 7.34
N MET A 463 12.29 10.42 8.41
CA MET A 463 11.25 11.41 8.69
C MET A 463 11.49 12.77 8.06
N THR A 464 12.76 13.19 7.88
CA THR A 464 13.08 14.55 7.42
C THR A 464 13.41 14.64 5.93
N TYR A 465 13.70 13.51 5.27
CA TYR A 465 14.11 13.52 3.86
C TYR A 465 13.06 12.97 2.90
N GLY A 466 11.84 13.05 3.32
CA GLY A 466 10.78 13.04 2.38
C GLY A 466 10.04 11.80 2.14
N ILE A 467 9.24 11.95 1.19
CA ILE A 467 8.03 11.36 0.68
C ILE A 467 6.94 11.42 1.75
N TYR A 468 6.12 12.48 1.66
CA TYR A 468 5.05 12.75 2.61
C TYR A 468 3.67 12.61 1.96
N ARG A 469 2.63 12.42 2.76
CA ARG A 469 1.27 12.73 2.32
C ARG A 469 1.18 14.23 2.07
N PRO A 470 0.65 14.67 0.90
CA PRO A 470 0.48 16.08 0.59
C PRO A 470 -0.33 16.86 1.64
N MET A 471 -0.10 18.17 1.72
CA MET A 471 -0.96 19.10 2.43
C MET A 471 -2.19 19.38 1.57
N TYR A 472 -3.39 19.38 2.17
CA TYR A 472 -4.65 19.55 1.45
C TYR A 472 -5.57 20.60 2.09
N THR A 473 -6.38 21.26 1.26
CA THR A 473 -7.51 22.08 1.68
C THR A 473 -8.69 21.87 0.74
N ALA A 474 -9.91 21.95 1.28
CA ALA A 474 -11.13 21.94 0.46
C ALA A 474 -12.24 22.71 1.14
N THR A 475 -12.95 23.54 0.36
CA THR A 475 -14.17 24.23 0.77
C THR A 475 -15.36 23.47 0.21
N TYR A 476 -16.26 23.07 1.08
CA TYR A 476 -17.53 22.44 0.75
C TYR A 476 -18.66 23.43 0.98
N ARG A 477 -19.61 23.44 0.05
CA ARG A 477 -20.82 24.28 0.11
C ARG A 477 -22.05 23.44 -0.18
N ALA A 478 -23.11 23.65 0.59
CA ALA A 478 -24.43 23.05 0.38
C ALA A 478 -25.48 24.17 0.31
N ALA A 479 -26.33 24.11 -0.69
CA ALA A 479 -27.47 25.01 -0.86
C ALA A 479 -28.75 24.29 -0.43
N LEU A 480 -29.47 24.84 0.56
CA LEU A 480 -30.75 24.35 1.03
C LEU A 480 -31.87 25.31 0.60
N ASP A 481 -32.99 24.76 0.17
CA ASP A 481 -34.20 25.56 -0.11
C ASP A 481 -34.96 25.94 1.20
N ALA A 482 -36.07 26.64 1.06
CA ALA A 482 -36.94 27.04 2.20
C ALA A 482 -37.53 25.86 2.99
N ASN A 483 -37.63 24.69 2.36
CA ASN A 483 -38.08 23.46 2.99
C ASN A 483 -36.96 22.61 3.54
N LYS A 484 -35.70 23.15 3.57
CA LYS A 484 -34.46 22.48 3.95
C LYS A 484 -34.08 21.29 3.07
N ASN A 485 -34.53 21.25 1.81
CA ASN A 485 -34.04 20.24 0.88
C ASN A 485 -32.67 20.65 0.31
N LEU A 486 -31.76 19.69 0.12
CA LEU A 486 -30.47 19.91 -0.50
C LEU A 486 -30.66 20.06 -2.02
N ILE A 487 -30.50 21.28 -2.54
CA ILE A 487 -30.70 21.63 -3.95
C ILE A 487 -29.40 21.87 -4.72
N GLY A 488 -28.27 22.02 -4.04
CA GLY A 488 -26.98 22.22 -4.70
C GLY A 488 -25.81 21.84 -3.79
N PHE A 489 -24.75 21.36 -4.39
CA PHE A 489 -23.52 20.98 -3.69
C PHE A 489 -22.29 21.39 -4.49
N HIS A 490 -21.33 22.02 -3.85
CA HIS A 490 -20.10 22.45 -4.45
C HIS A 490 -18.91 22.09 -3.59
N VAL A 491 -17.89 21.46 -4.19
CA VAL A 491 -16.59 21.24 -3.57
C VAL A 491 -15.51 21.89 -4.41
N LYS A 492 -14.69 22.74 -3.79
CA LYS A 492 -13.52 23.35 -4.39
C LYS A 492 -12.31 23.11 -3.50
N GLY A 493 -11.30 22.44 -4.03
CA GLY A 493 -10.15 22.09 -3.21
C GLY A 493 -8.85 21.94 -3.98
N GLY A 494 -7.77 21.84 -3.24
CA GLY A 494 -6.44 21.67 -3.79
C GLY A 494 -5.44 21.22 -2.76
N GLY A 495 -4.17 21.32 -3.12
CA GLY A 495 -3.10 20.94 -2.21
C GLY A 495 -1.71 21.31 -2.72
N ILE A 496 -0.75 20.98 -1.90
CA ILE A 496 0.68 21.16 -2.16
C ILE A 496 1.34 19.78 -2.13
N PRO A 497 1.89 19.33 -3.22
CA PRO A 497 1.72 19.82 -4.60
C PRO A 497 0.66 19.06 -5.41
N GLU A 498 -0.29 18.39 -4.79
CA GLU A 498 -1.27 17.52 -5.44
C GLU A 498 -2.71 17.95 -5.11
N ASN A 499 -3.58 17.99 -6.13
CA ASN A 499 -5.01 18.16 -5.92
C ASN A 499 -5.66 16.94 -5.26
N ALA A 500 -6.46 17.17 -4.21
CA ALA A 500 -7.12 16.11 -3.44
C ALA A 500 -8.44 15.62 -4.07
N ILE A 501 -9.16 16.42 -4.85
CA ILE A 501 -10.59 16.21 -5.16
C ILE A 501 -10.84 14.98 -6.02
N HIS A 502 -11.79 14.14 -5.57
CA HIS A 502 -12.39 13.03 -6.30
C HIS A 502 -13.80 13.43 -6.80
N ALA A 503 -13.89 13.99 -8.01
CA ALA A 503 -15.11 14.59 -8.51
C ALA A 503 -16.27 13.61 -8.79
N ASN A 504 -15.97 12.32 -9.00
CA ASN A 504 -16.94 11.30 -9.42
C ASN A 504 -17.37 10.34 -8.30
N ARG A 505 -16.97 10.62 -7.08
CA ARG A 505 -17.37 9.84 -5.91
C ARG A 505 -18.59 10.45 -5.24
N PHE A 506 -19.23 9.67 -4.39
CA PHE A 506 -20.33 10.16 -3.57
C PHE A 506 -19.95 11.47 -2.84
N PRO A 507 -20.82 12.49 -2.77
CA PRO A 507 -22.24 12.50 -3.14
C PRO A 507 -22.57 12.85 -4.61
N ALA A 508 -21.54 12.94 -5.49
CA ALA A 508 -21.78 13.07 -6.93
C ALA A 508 -22.70 11.94 -7.42
N GLY A 509 -23.58 12.24 -8.35
CA GLY A 509 -24.58 11.28 -8.82
C GLY A 509 -25.88 11.26 -8.01
N ALA A 510 -25.89 11.85 -6.80
CA ALA A 510 -27.06 11.90 -5.90
C ALA A 510 -27.68 13.30 -5.81
N ILE A 511 -27.06 14.32 -6.35
CA ILE A 511 -27.47 15.74 -6.21
C ILE A 511 -27.59 16.36 -7.60
N ASP A 512 -28.74 16.99 -7.88
CA ASP A 512 -29.08 17.52 -9.20
C ASP A 512 -28.11 18.60 -9.67
N ASN A 513 -27.69 19.48 -8.76
CA ASN A 513 -26.80 20.59 -9.06
C ASN A 513 -25.48 20.40 -8.30
N TYR A 514 -24.50 19.78 -8.96
CA TYR A 514 -23.21 19.43 -8.35
C TYR A 514 -22.06 20.10 -9.12
N LEU A 515 -21.12 20.70 -8.38
CA LEU A 515 -19.88 21.27 -8.93
C LEU A 515 -18.67 20.77 -8.14
N ALA A 516 -17.66 20.31 -8.85
CA ALA A 516 -16.36 19.98 -8.28
C ALA A 516 -15.26 20.72 -9.05
N GLU A 517 -14.40 21.41 -8.33
CA GLU A 517 -13.28 22.17 -8.86
C GLU A 517 -11.98 21.83 -8.13
N GLY A 518 -10.85 21.93 -8.84
CA GLY A 518 -9.56 21.58 -8.26
C GLY A 518 -8.41 22.45 -8.73
N TRP A 519 -7.41 22.62 -7.86
CA TRP A 519 -6.16 23.34 -8.12
C TRP A 519 -4.98 22.68 -7.37
N GLU A 520 -3.75 23.03 -7.74
CA GLU A 520 -2.53 22.55 -7.12
C GLU A 520 -1.44 23.62 -7.15
N ILE A 521 -0.57 23.64 -6.14
CA ILE A 521 0.55 24.57 -6.04
C ILE A 521 1.85 23.75 -6.09
N PRO A 522 2.75 24.00 -7.06
CA PRO A 522 4.06 23.33 -7.11
C PRO A 522 4.86 23.51 -5.82
N SER A 523 5.67 22.50 -5.48
CA SER A 523 6.51 22.49 -4.29
C SER A 523 7.75 21.63 -4.52
N ASN A 524 8.85 21.93 -3.83
CA ASN A 524 10.02 21.08 -3.79
C ASN A 524 9.97 20.02 -2.67
N ILE A 525 8.97 20.10 -1.80
CA ILE A 525 8.75 19.08 -0.78
C ILE A 525 8.23 17.81 -1.44
N THR A 526 8.98 16.73 -1.34
CA THR A 526 8.66 15.47 -1.99
C THR A 526 7.47 14.78 -1.34
N ILE A 527 6.51 14.47 -2.19
CA ILE A 527 5.30 13.76 -1.79
C ILE A 527 5.23 12.37 -2.40
N GLY A 528 4.35 11.53 -1.84
CA GLY A 528 4.04 10.23 -2.42
C GLY A 528 2.79 9.60 -1.86
N ALA A 529 2.51 8.40 -2.36
CA ALA A 529 1.36 7.63 -1.94
C ALA A 529 1.41 7.35 -0.43
N PHE A 530 0.46 7.89 0.29
CA PHE A 530 0.21 7.58 1.70
C PHE A 530 -1.12 6.85 1.81
N ARG A 531 -1.22 5.79 2.60
CA ARG A 531 -2.38 4.89 2.75
C ARG A 531 -3.70 5.55 2.37
N ALA A 532 -4.37 5.04 1.32
CA ALA A 532 -5.54 5.61 0.66
C ALA A 532 -5.32 7.06 0.14
N PRO A 533 -4.39 7.28 -0.83
CA PRO A 533 -4.03 8.60 -1.31
C PRO A 533 -5.24 9.47 -1.65
N ARG A 534 -5.20 10.74 -1.27
CA ARG A 534 -6.28 11.73 -1.37
C ARG A 534 -7.56 11.35 -0.61
N SER A 535 -7.98 10.08 -0.64
CA SER A 535 -9.17 9.58 0.06
C SER A 535 -9.08 9.80 1.57
N ASN A 536 -7.88 9.71 2.16
CA ASN A 536 -7.64 9.94 3.60
C ASN A 536 -7.92 11.38 4.06
N PHE A 537 -7.96 12.34 3.14
CA PHE A 537 -8.40 13.71 3.40
C PHE A 537 -9.87 13.90 3.00
N ASN A 538 -10.24 13.49 1.77
CA ASN A 538 -11.61 13.71 1.27
C ASN A 538 -12.66 13.09 2.17
N ALA A 539 -12.44 11.86 2.65
CA ALA A 539 -13.40 11.20 3.54
C ALA A 539 -13.59 11.97 4.86
N ALA A 540 -12.51 12.53 5.42
CA ALA A 540 -12.62 13.36 6.62
C ALA A 540 -13.49 14.59 6.39
N ALA A 541 -13.16 15.37 5.36
CA ALA A 541 -13.82 16.63 5.03
C ALA A 541 -15.28 16.42 4.57
N GLU A 542 -15.48 15.54 3.59
CA GLU A 542 -16.80 15.24 3.04
C GLU A 542 -17.76 14.66 4.07
N GLN A 543 -17.32 13.66 4.84
CA GLN A 543 -18.19 12.98 5.78
C GLN A 543 -18.51 13.84 7.02
N SER A 544 -17.59 14.74 7.42
CA SER A 544 -17.90 15.75 8.44
C SER A 544 -18.88 16.79 7.92
N PHE A 545 -18.72 17.24 6.66
CA PHE A 545 -19.62 18.19 6.04
C PHE A 545 -21.00 17.63 5.82
N LEU A 546 -21.14 16.39 5.32
CA LEU A 546 -22.44 15.71 5.16
C LEU A 546 -23.17 15.49 6.49
N ASP A 547 -22.45 15.29 7.59
CA ASP A 547 -23.04 15.21 8.94
C ASP A 547 -23.63 16.57 9.37
N GLU A 548 -22.93 17.67 9.08
CA GLU A 548 -23.42 19.02 9.36
C GLU A 548 -24.62 19.40 8.48
N VAL A 549 -24.63 19.00 7.22
CA VAL A 549 -25.77 19.18 6.31
C VAL A 549 -26.99 18.39 6.81
N ALA A 550 -26.81 17.13 7.20
CA ALA A 550 -27.89 16.30 7.77
C ALA A 550 -28.50 16.97 9.02
N GLU A 551 -27.68 17.49 9.92
CA GLU A 551 -28.13 18.22 11.11
C GLU A 551 -28.96 19.46 10.76
N ALA A 552 -28.50 20.29 9.80
CA ALA A 552 -29.22 21.46 9.33
C ALA A 552 -30.60 21.11 8.68
N MET A 553 -30.67 19.97 8.02
CA MET A 553 -31.90 19.42 7.45
C MET A 553 -32.79 18.77 8.50
N GLY A 554 -32.32 18.58 9.76
CA GLY A 554 -33.03 17.86 10.81
C GLY A 554 -33.11 16.34 10.60
N LYS A 555 -32.16 15.77 9.88
CA LYS A 555 -32.13 14.33 9.52
C LYS A 555 -31.08 13.55 10.31
N ASP A 556 -31.35 12.28 10.53
CA ASP A 556 -30.36 11.32 11.01
C ASP A 556 -29.23 11.20 9.97
N PRO A 557 -27.96 11.24 10.37
CA PRO A 557 -26.84 11.25 9.42
C PRO A 557 -26.71 9.95 8.62
N ILE A 558 -27.15 8.80 9.12
CA ILE A 558 -27.17 7.54 8.36
C ILE A 558 -28.32 7.56 7.35
N GLU A 559 -29.54 7.89 7.81
CA GLU A 559 -30.73 7.92 6.94
C GLU A 559 -30.56 8.94 5.81
N PHE A 560 -29.98 10.12 6.09
CA PHE A 560 -29.65 11.12 5.06
C PHE A 560 -28.76 10.55 3.96
N ARG A 561 -27.69 9.82 4.34
CA ARG A 561 -26.80 9.17 3.36
C ARG A 561 -27.50 8.06 2.57
N LEU A 562 -28.35 7.28 3.22
CA LEU A 562 -29.14 6.23 2.57
C LEU A 562 -30.14 6.82 1.56
N GLU A 563 -30.78 7.95 1.89
CA GLU A 563 -31.64 8.68 0.93
C GLU A 563 -30.86 9.14 -0.31
N LEU A 564 -29.67 9.73 -0.14
CA LEU A 564 -28.84 10.13 -1.25
C LEU A 564 -28.39 8.94 -2.10
N LEU A 565 -28.02 7.82 -1.48
CA LEU A 565 -27.63 6.60 -2.19
C LEU A 565 -28.82 5.97 -2.94
N LYS A 566 -30.00 5.98 -2.35
CA LYS A 566 -31.24 5.59 -3.04
C LYS A 566 -31.48 6.46 -4.26
N ARG A 567 -31.35 7.78 -4.13
CA ARG A 567 -31.45 8.74 -5.25
C ARG A 567 -30.43 8.42 -6.36
N ALA A 568 -29.16 8.18 -5.98
CA ALA A 568 -28.10 7.83 -6.92
C ALA A 568 -28.34 6.51 -7.67
N LYS A 569 -29.06 5.56 -7.05
CA LYS A 569 -29.44 4.30 -7.68
C LYS A 569 -30.64 4.46 -8.63
N GLU A 570 -31.71 5.07 -8.16
CA GLU A 570 -33.01 5.12 -8.87
C GLU A 570 -32.99 6.14 -10.02
N THR A 571 -32.35 7.28 -9.80
CA THR A 571 -32.32 8.39 -10.77
C THR A 571 -30.95 9.06 -10.70
N PRO A 572 -29.88 8.39 -11.17
CA PRO A 572 -28.50 8.92 -11.10
C PRO A 572 -28.35 10.20 -11.89
N VAL A 573 -27.65 11.15 -11.30
CA VAL A 573 -27.31 12.44 -11.93
C VAL A 573 -25.92 12.36 -12.58
N GLY A 574 -25.79 12.94 -13.77
CA GLY A 574 -24.52 12.99 -14.49
C GLY A 574 -24.03 11.62 -14.98
N LYS A 575 -22.72 11.54 -15.25
CA LYS A 575 -22.07 10.32 -15.78
C LYS A 575 -20.81 9.99 -14.98
N ASN A 576 -20.30 8.77 -15.16
CA ASN A 576 -19.04 8.30 -14.58
C ASN A 576 -19.02 8.28 -13.05
N ASN A 577 -20.15 8.00 -12.39
CA ASN A 577 -20.16 7.76 -10.95
C ASN A 577 -19.32 6.51 -10.63
N GLU A 578 -18.33 6.66 -9.75
CA GLU A 578 -17.31 5.61 -9.49
C GLU A 578 -17.76 4.55 -8.47
N TYR A 579 -18.93 4.68 -7.86
CA TYR A 579 -19.40 3.80 -6.79
C TYR A 579 -20.68 3.06 -7.16
N ASP A 580 -20.91 1.93 -6.51
CA ASP A 580 -22.16 1.18 -6.49
C ASP A 580 -22.97 1.59 -5.27
N ALA A 581 -24.17 2.12 -5.49
CA ALA A 581 -25.00 2.68 -4.43
C ALA A 581 -25.55 1.59 -3.46
N ASP A 582 -25.85 0.38 -3.96
CA ASP A 582 -26.34 -0.71 -3.12
C ASP A 582 -25.26 -1.23 -2.17
N ARG A 583 -24.04 -1.41 -2.68
CA ARG A 583 -22.91 -1.83 -1.86
C ARG A 583 -22.57 -0.78 -0.80
N TYR A 584 -22.65 0.50 -1.16
CA TYR A 584 -22.40 1.59 -0.23
C TYR A 584 -23.48 1.67 0.84
N ALA A 585 -24.77 1.57 0.46
CA ALA A 585 -25.90 1.50 1.41
C ALA A 585 -25.78 0.25 2.30
N GLY A 586 -25.29 -0.87 1.77
CA GLY A 586 -25.07 -2.11 2.50
C GLY A 586 -24.16 -1.95 3.71
N VAL A 587 -23.01 -1.26 3.57
CA VAL A 587 -22.11 -1.03 4.72
C VAL A 587 -22.69 -0.06 5.73
N LEU A 588 -23.43 0.97 5.30
CA LEU A 588 -24.12 1.90 6.21
C LEU A 588 -25.21 1.19 7.02
N THR A 589 -26.01 0.37 6.37
CA THR A 589 -27.06 -0.44 7.03
C THR A 589 -26.43 -1.42 8.02
N LEU A 590 -25.39 -2.14 7.60
CA LEU A 590 -24.71 -3.13 8.46
C LEU A 590 -24.11 -2.47 9.70
N VAL A 591 -23.42 -1.32 9.57
CA VAL A 591 -22.82 -0.63 10.72
C VAL A 591 -23.88 -0.03 11.64
N ARG A 592 -24.98 0.51 11.08
CA ARG A 592 -26.15 0.98 11.85
C ARG A 592 -26.70 -0.13 12.75
N ASP A 593 -26.97 -1.30 12.16
CA ASP A 593 -27.58 -2.42 12.85
C ASP A 593 -26.66 -3.04 13.90
N LYS A 594 -25.38 -3.25 13.56
CA LYS A 594 -24.38 -3.85 14.47
C LYS A 594 -23.99 -2.93 15.62
N SER A 595 -23.90 -1.62 15.38
CA SER A 595 -23.66 -0.66 16.46
C SER A 595 -24.88 -0.41 17.34
N GLY A 596 -26.07 -0.81 16.90
CA GLY A 596 -27.32 -0.42 17.54
C GLY A 596 -27.45 1.11 17.56
N TRP A 597 -27.32 1.77 16.41
CA TRP A 597 -27.20 3.22 16.27
C TRP A 597 -28.24 4.01 17.08
N ASN A 598 -29.51 3.73 16.92
CA ASN A 598 -30.60 4.41 17.60
C ASN A 598 -31.27 3.55 18.72
N LYS A 599 -30.56 2.52 19.23
CA LYS A 599 -31.12 1.66 20.29
C LYS A 599 -30.88 2.26 21.68
N PRO A 600 -31.83 2.12 22.62
CA PRO A 600 -31.62 2.50 24.03
C PRO A 600 -30.41 1.82 24.64
N GLY A 601 -29.78 2.45 25.66
CA GLY A 601 -28.61 1.94 26.37
C GLY A 601 -27.28 2.41 25.83
N ASN A 602 -27.27 3.26 24.80
CA ASN A 602 -26.07 3.86 24.24
C ASN A 602 -25.91 5.36 24.58
N GLU A 603 -26.78 5.91 25.43
CA GLU A 603 -26.86 7.34 25.76
C GLU A 603 -25.60 7.90 26.40
N LYS A 604 -24.79 7.04 27.01
CA LYS A 604 -23.46 7.42 27.58
C LYS A 604 -22.39 7.67 26.53
N TYR A 605 -22.64 7.32 25.26
CA TYR A 605 -21.69 7.49 24.18
C TYR A 605 -22.07 8.65 23.28
N HIS A 606 -21.08 9.45 22.95
CA HIS A 606 -21.18 10.44 21.89
C HIS A 606 -20.78 9.77 20.57
N ARG A 607 -21.74 9.65 19.66
CA ARG A 607 -21.59 8.81 18.47
C ARG A 607 -21.33 9.61 17.21
N GLY A 608 -20.34 9.19 16.41
CA GLY A 608 -20.07 9.71 15.07
C GLY A 608 -20.07 8.60 14.05
N VAL A 609 -20.61 8.87 12.87
CA VAL A 609 -20.62 7.94 11.73
C VAL A 609 -19.93 8.55 10.53
N ALA A 610 -19.23 7.73 9.77
CA ALA A 610 -18.75 8.05 8.43
C ALA A 610 -18.66 6.79 7.58
N ALA A 611 -18.84 6.95 6.27
CA ALA A 611 -18.67 5.88 5.31
C ALA A 611 -17.97 6.42 4.05
N TYR A 612 -17.17 5.59 3.39
CA TYR A 612 -16.43 6.02 2.20
C TYR A 612 -16.17 4.88 1.22
N PHE A 613 -16.09 5.25 -0.06
CA PHE A 613 -15.69 4.37 -1.15
C PHE A 613 -14.25 4.67 -1.58
N CYS A 614 -13.40 3.67 -1.58
CA CYS A 614 -12.11 3.74 -2.29
C CYS A 614 -11.57 2.34 -2.63
N HIS A 615 -10.73 2.25 -3.65
CA HIS A 615 -10.12 1.00 -4.12
C HIS A 615 -11.15 -0.13 -4.36
N ASN A 616 -12.30 0.23 -4.94
CA ASN A 616 -13.43 -0.66 -5.28
C ASN A 616 -14.09 -1.34 -4.07
N SER A 617 -13.91 -0.80 -2.88
CA SER A 617 -14.52 -1.30 -1.64
C SER A 617 -15.18 -0.20 -0.85
N TYR A 618 -16.04 -0.59 0.06
CA TYR A 618 -16.85 0.30 0.90
C TYR A 618 -16.55 0.04 2.35
N ALA A 619 -16.39 1.09 3.11
CA ALA A 619 -16.17 1.03 4.56
C ALA A 619 -17.07 2.01 5.27
N ALA A 620 -17.64 1.59 6.39
CA ALA A 620 -18.40 2.47 7.29
C ALA A 620 -17.96 2.21 8.74
N HIS A 621 -17.85 3.29 9.52
CA HIS A 621 -17.53 3.23 10.94
C HIS A 621 -18.54 4.01 11.78
N VAL A 622 -18.92 3.43 12.92
CA VAL A 622 -19.53 4.15 14.03
C VAL A 622 -18.51 4.19 15.16
N VAL A 623 -18.15 5.39 15.57
CA VAL A 623 -17.23 5.66 16.68
C VAL A 623 -18.06 6.03 17.91
N ASP A 624 -17.85 5.32 19.00
CA ASP A 624 -18.40 5.64 20.31
C ASP A 624 -17.30 6.32 21.14
N MET A 625 -17.54 7.59 21.47
CA MET A 625 -16.63 8.43 22.24
C MET A 625 -17.16 8.71 23.64
N VAL A 626 -16.28 8.82 24.60
CA VAL A 626 -16.57 9.22 25.98
C VAL A 626 -15.58 10.29 26.41
N THR A 627 -15.88 11.00 27.48
CA THR A 627 -14.92 11.85 28.15
C THR A 627 -14.21 11.04 29.23
N ARG A 628 -12.87 11.02 29.21
CA ARG A 628 -12.01 10.38 30.20
C ARG A 628 -10.97 11.39 30.67
N ASP A 629 -10.91 11.62 31.96
CA ASP A 629 -9.99 12.60 32.58
C ASP A 629 -10.06 13.98 31.88
N GLY A 630 -11.28 14.44 31.59
CA GLY A 630 -11.54 15.71 30.93
C GLY A 630 -11.28 15.75 29.42
N SER A 631 -10.79 14.66 28.81
CA SER A 631 -10.43 14.62 27.38
C SER A 631 -11.31 13.64 26.60
N PRO A 632 -11.64 13.93 25.32
CA PRO A 632 -12.31 12.99 24.43
C PRO A 632 -11.49 11.71 24.21
N TYR A 633 -12.13 10.55 24.32
CA TYR A 633 -11.51 9.25 24.15
C TYR A 633 -12.42 8.32 23.34
N VAL A 634 -11.88 7.66 22.32
CA VAL A 634 -12.59 6.65 21.52
C VAL A 634 -12.63 5.35 22.33
N GLU A 635 -13.81 5.02 22.85
CA GLU A 635 -13.98 3.83 23.71
C GLU A 635 -14.14 2.56 22.88
N ARG A 636 -14.93 2.62 21.81
CA ARG A 636 -15.17 1.49 20.90
C ARG A 636 -15.50 1.94 19.48
N VAL A 637 -15.25 1.06 18.50
CA VAL A 637 -15.56 1.29 17.10
C VAL A 637 -16.27 0.07 16.51
N PHE A 638 -17.33 0.32 15.77
CA PHE A 638 -17.99 -0.66 14.92
C PHE A 638 -17.63 -0.37 13.47
N SER A 639 -17.16 -1.38 12.77
CA SER A 639 -16.73 -1.29 11.39
C SER A 639 -17.52 -2.24 10.51
N ALA A 640 -18.07 -1.75 9.41
CA ALA A 640 -18.67 -2.55 8.35
C ALA A 640 -17.88 -2.39 7.05
N MET A 641 -17.63 -3.50 6.37
CA MET A 641 -16.84 -3.56 5.14
C MET A 641 -17.57 -4.35 4.07
N ASP A 642 -17.55 -3.85 2.82
CA ASP A 642 -17.82 -4.64 1.63
C ASP A 642 -16.59 -4.65 0.74
N CYS A 643 -15.91 -5.78 0.69
CA CYS A 643 -14.73 -6.04 -0.15
C CYS A 643 -14.92 -7.30 -1.03
N GLY A 644 -16.16 -7.69 -1.30
CA GLY A 644 -16.45 -8.95 -1.96
C GLY A 644 -16.12 -10.16 -1.07
N ILE A 645 -15.74 -11.27 -1.68
CA ILE A 645 -15.32 -12.48 -0.95
C ILE A 645 -14.13 -12.18 -0.03
N VAL A 646 -14.30 -12.42 1.26
CA VAL A 646 -13.25 -12.29 2.27
C VAL A 646 -12.40 -13.56 2.26
N VAL A 647 -11.23 -13.49 1.64
CA VAL A 647 -10.34 -14.67 1.45
C VAL A 647 -9.90 -15.27 2.78
N ASN A 648 -9.40 -14.42 3.70
CA ASN A 648 -8.99 -14.83 5.04
C ASN A 648 -9.65 -13.91 6.10
N PRO A 649 -10.73 -14.34 6.76
CA PRO A 649 -11.44 -13.51 7.74
C PRO A 649 -10.59 -13.02 8.91
N GLU A 650 -9.64 -13.81 9.40
CA GLU A 650 -8.73 -13.41 10.49
C GLU A 650 -7.82 -12.26 10.05
N SER A 651 -7.16 -12.40 8.90
CA SER A 651 -6.31 -11.35 8.33
C SER A 651 -7.10 -10.10 7.98
N ALA A 652 -8.30 -10.26 7.42
CA ALA A 652 -9.18 -9.16 7.04
C ALA A 652 -9.62 -8.34 8.27
N THR A 653 -10.03 -9.00 9.33
CA THR A 653 -10.37 -8.35 10.61
C THR A 653 -9.19 -7.55 11.16
N ASN A 654 -8.01 -8.14 11.17
CA ASN A 654 -6.79 -7.50 11.64
C ASN A 654 -6.42 -6.24 10.83
N MET A 655 -6.63 -6.30 9.50
CA MET A 655 -6.41 -5.14 8.61
C MET A 655 -7.34 -3.97 8.93
N VAL A 656 -8.62 -4.24 9.20
CA VAL A 656 -9.59 -3.21 9.57
C VAL A 656 -9.29 -2.63 10.95
N GLN A 657 -8.97 -3.47 11.93
CA GLN A 657 -8.59 -3.03 13.28
C GLN A 657 -7.34 -2.13 13.24
N GLY A 658 -6.31 -2.54 12.49
CA GLY A 658 -5.11 -1.73 12.28
C GLY A 658 -5.40 -0.39 11.60
N ALA A 659 -6.32 -0.36 10.61
CA ALA A 659 -6.75 0.88 9.95
C ALA A 659 -7.49 1.83 10.89
N VAL A 660 -8.31 1.30 11.79
CA VAL A 660 -9.03 2.12 12.79
C VAL A 660 -8.04 2.79 13.75
N VAL A 661 -7.11 2.02 14.31
CA VAL A 661 -6.10 2.59 15.26
C VAL A 661 -5.21 3.62 14.56
N ASP A 662 -4.73 3.31 13.35
CA ASP A 662 -3.93 4.22 12.54
C ASP A 662 -4.71 5.50 12.18
N GLY A 663 -5.98 5.36 11.77
CA GLY A 663 -6.87 6.48 11.46
C GLY A 663 -7.13 7.39 12.66
N ILE A 664 -7.39 6.83 13.84
CA ILE A 664 -7.55 7.61 15.09
C ILE A 664 -6.24 8.34 15.42
N GLY A 665 -5.10 7.66 15.30
CA GLY A 665 -3.79 8.25 15.57
C GLY A 665 -3.49 9.46 14.68
N ASN A 666 -3.72 9.31 13.38
CA ASN A 666 -3.51 10.41 12.42
C ASN A 666 -4.55 11.53 12.59
N ALA A 667 -5.83 11.21 12.88
CA ALA A 667 -6.87 12.19 13.10
C ALA A 667 -6.57 13.09 14.32
N PHE A 668 -6.06 12.51 15.41
CA PHE A 668 -5.78 13.25 16.62
C PHE A 668 -4.42 13.96 16.65
N TYR A 669 -3.38 13.35 16.03
CA TYR A 669 -2.00 13.75 16.30
C TYR A 669 -1.15 14.00 15.05
N GLY A 670 -1.51 13.39 13.90
CA GLY A 670 -0.67 13.36 12.72
C GLY A 670 -0.45 14.73 12.10
N ALA A 671 0.76 15.29 12.23
CA ALA A 671 1.16 16.53 11.57
C ALA A 671 2.68 16.56 11.37
N LEU A 672 3.09 16.97 10.17
CA LEU A 672 4.47 17.33 9.87
C LEU A 672 4.49 18.72 9.27
N THR A 673 5.32 19.57 9.83
CA THR A 673 5.46 20.99 9.46
C THR A 673 6.87 21.29 8.99
N HIS A 674 7.02 22.33 8.19
CA HIS A 674 8.30 22.78 7.67
C HIS A 674 8.56 24.22 8.07
N LYS A 675 9.81 24.53 8.36
CA LYS A 675 10.32 25.88 8.59
C LYS A 675 11.57 26.09 7.75
N ALA A 676 11.54 27.08 6.86
CA ALA A 676 12.65 27.34 5.94
C ALA A 676 13.16 26.07 5.22
N GLY A 677 12.24 25.26 4.68
CA GLY A 677 12.53 24.01 3.97
C GLY A 677 12.81 22.80 4.87
N ALA A 678 13.13 22.98 6.15
CA ALA A 678 13.43 21.89 7.07
C ALA A 678 12.17 21.32 7.73
N ALA A 679 12.04 20.00 7.79
CA ALA A 679 11.00 19.36 8.57
C ALA A 679 11.24 19.55 10.06
N GLU A 680 10.22 20.02 10.80
CA GLU A 680 10.34 20.31 12.24
C GLU A 680 10.22 19.06 13.10
N GLN A 681 9.50 18.04 12.63
CA GLN A 681 9.38 16.75 13.32
C GLN A 681 10.36 15.75 12.70
N SER A 682 11.23 15.20 13.53
CA SER A 682 12.31 14.32 13.08
C SER A 682 12.32 12.92 13.72
N ASN A 683 11.60 12.73 14.83
CA ASN A 683 11.55 11.44 15.53
C ASN A 683 10.29 11.39 16.42
N PHE A 684 10.02 10.24 17.03
CA PHE A 684 8.82 9.98 17.87
C PHE A 684 8.77 10.78 19.18
N ASN A 685 9.81 11.54 19.52
CA ASN A 685 9.78 12.50 20.62
C ASN A 685 9.03 13.79 20.25
N ASN A 686 9.02 14.19 18.98
CA ASN A 686 8.37 15.39 18.48
C ASN A 686 7.35 15.16 17.34
N TYR A 687 7.25 13.95 16.80
CA TYR A 687 6.13 13.48 15.98
C TYR A 687 5.22 12.60 16.83
N ARG A 688 4.09 13.14 17.26
CA ARG A 688 3.16 12.45 18.14
C ARG A 688 2.40 11.36 17.40
N MET A 689 2.45 10.14 17.92
CA MET A 689 1.65 9.00 17.47
C MET A 689 0.73 8.54 18.59
N ILE A 690 -0.36 7.86 18.24
CA ILE A 690 -1.26 7.20 19.19
C ILE A 690 -0.47 6.24 20.09
N ARG A 691 -0.77 6.22 21.38
CA ARG A 691 -0.20 5.29 22.34
C ARG A 691 -1.15 4.13 22.59
N HIS A 692 -0.62 3.00 23.09
CA HIS A 692 -1.41 1.80 23.35
C HIS A 692 -2.65 2.05 24.25
N ASN A 693 -2.52 2.87 25.28
CA ASN A 693 -3.61 3.23 26.19
C ASN A 693 -4.63 4.22 25.61
N GLU A 694 -4.36 4.79 24.45
CA GLU A 694 -5.26 5.70 23.73
C GLU A 694 -6.05 4.98 22.63
N ALA A 695 -5.66 3.75 22.29
CA ALA A 695 -6.39 2.93 21.34
C ALA A 695 -7.76 2.52 21.90
N PRO A 696 -8.77 2.33 21.04
CA PRO A 696 -10.09 1.86 21.47
C PRO A 696 -9.99 0.53 22.23
N LYS A 697 -10.78 0.39 23.29
CA LYS A 697 -10.85 -0.90 24.02
C LYS A 697 -11.44 -2.02 23.18
N LYS A 698 -12.30 -1.68 22.23
CA LYS A 698 -12.98 -2.66 21.38
C LYS A 698 -13.17 -2.11 19.96
N ILE A 699 -12.78 -2.94 18.98
CA ILE A 699 -13.05 -2.69 17.56
C ILE A 699 -13.75 -3.93 17.02
N GLU A 700 -15.04 -3.78 16.70
CA GLU A 700 -15.85 -4.83 16.11
C GLU A 700 -15.88 -4.68 14.59
N VAL A 701 -15.58 -5.76 13.87
CA VAL A 701 -15.51 -5.76 12.41
C VAL A 701 -16.54 -6.72 11.84
N HIS A 702 -17.32 -6.24 10.89
CA HIS A 702 -18.37 -6.98 10.20
C HIS A 702 -18.18 -6.83 8.70
N PHE A 703 -18.39 -7.91 7.96
CA PHE A 703 -18.30 -7.93 6.50
C PHE A 703 -19.68 -8.15 5.90
N VAL A 704 -19.98 -7.42 4.82
CA VAL A 704 -21.17 -7.72 4.00
C VAL A 704 -20.90 -9.04 3.27
N GLU A 705 -21.75 -10.01 3.52
CA GLU A 705 -21.63 -11.32 2.88
C GLU A 705 -22.17 -11.27 1.46
N ASN A 706 -21.32 -11.60 0.49
CA ASN A 706 -21.67 -11.73 -0.92
C ASN A 706 -20.67 -12.65 -1.65
N ASP A 707 -20.97 -12.95 -2.92
CA ASP A 707 -20.14 -13.82 -3.78
C ASP A 707 -19.40 -13.05 -4.88
N LEU A 708 -19.30 -11.72 -4.75
CA LEU A 708 -18.55 -10.89 -5.67
C LEU A 708 -17.04 -11.16 -5.53
N ASP A 709 -16.33 -11.07 -6.64
CA ASP A 709 -14.87 -11.18 -6.61
C ASP A 709 -14.25 -10.19 -5.60
N PRO A 710 -13.16 -10.58 -4.93
CA PRO A 710 -12.51 -9.74 -3.94
C PRO A 710 -12.08 -8.39 -4.51
N THR A 711 -12.27 -7.33 -3.71
CA THR A 711 -11.80 -5.98 -3.98
C THR A 711 -10.78 -5.53 -2.93
N GLY A 712 -10.50 -4.23 -2.80
CA GLY A 712 -9.49 -3.71 -1.89
C GLY A 712 -9.87 -3.85 -0.41
N LEU A 713 -8.89 -4.06 0.47
CA LEU A 713 -9.13 -4.10 1.93
C LEU A 713 -8.04 -3.38 2.75
N GLY A 714 -6.82 -3.28 2.26
CA GLY A 714 -5.70 -2.70 3.02
C GLY A 714 -5.85 -1.21 3.33
N GLU A 715 -6.49 -0.47 2.44
CA GLU A 715 -6.64 0.98 2.48
C GLU A 715 -8.08 1.45 2.76
N PRO A 716 -9.14 0.82 2.21
CA PRO A 716 -10.52 1.32 2.33
C PRO A 716 -11.04 1.59 3.75
N PRO A 717 -10.70 0.83 4.79
CA PRO A 717 -11.18 1.11 6.13
C PRO A 717 -10.52 2.32 6.80
N PHE A 718 -9.44 2.87 6.24
CA PHE A 718 -8.69 3.96 6.87
C PHE A 718 -9.36 5.34 6.71
N PRO A 719 -9.80 5.79 5.51
CA PRO A 719 -10.33 7.13 5.29
C PRO A 719 -11.56 7.50 6.13
N PRO A 720 -12.61 6.66 6.27
CA PRO A 720 -13.80 7.06 7.00
C PRO A 720 -13.60 7.17 8.52
N VAL A 721 -12.50 6.65 9.07
CA VAL A 721 -12.20 6.79 10.51
C VAL A 721 -12.11 8.26 10.90
N PHE A 722 -11.47 9.09 10.09
CA PHE A 722 -11.28 10.53 10.36
C PHE A 722 -12.62 11.26 10.49
N GLY A 723 -13.54 11.03 9.54
CA GLY A 723 -14.86 11.64 9.57
C GLY A 723 -15.72 11.15 10.76
N ALA A 724 -15.68 9.86 11.06
CA ALA A 724 -16.40 9.29 12.20
C ALA A 724 -15.88 9.85 13.54
N VAL A 725 -14.55 10.02 13.69
CA VAL A 725 -13.92 10.66 14.85
C VAL A 725 -14.33 12.13 14.96
N ALA A 726 -14.26 12.90 13.85
CA ALA A 726 -14.65 14.31 13.84
C ALA A 726 -16.11 14.52 14.26
N ASN A 727 -17.02 13.66 13.76
CA ASN A 727 -18.45 13.71 14.09
C ASN A 727 -18.71 13.31 15.55
N ALA A 728 -18.01 12.31 16.07
CA ALA A 728 -18.07 11.95 17.49
C ALA A 728 -17.51 13.06 18.41
N LEU A 729 -16.41 13.71 18.01
CA LEU A 729 -15.86 14.87 18.70
C LEU A 729 -16.86 16.02 18.81
N TYR A 730 -17.56 16.31 17.71
CA TYR A 730 -18.63 17.32 17.74
C TYR A 730 -19.71 16.99 18.77
N LYS A 731 -20.20 15.74 18.77
CA LYS A 731 -21.21 15.29 19.75
C LYS A 731 -20.67 15.32 21.20
N THR A 732 -19.37 15.19 21.39
CA THR A 732 -18.72 15.24 22.72
C THR A 732 -18.50 16.66 23.22
N THR A 733 -18.09 17.58 22.30
CA THR A 733 -17.57 18.90 22.66
C THR A 733 -18.50 20.06 22.26
N GLY A 734 -19.51 19.80 21.42
CA GLY A 734 -20.34 20.84 20.79
C GLY A 734 -19.64 21.65 19.70
N LYS A 735 -18.37 21.31 19.34
CA LYS A 735 -17.58 22.06 18.36
C LYS A 735 -17.17 21.19 17.17
N ARG A 736 -17.50 21.64 15.95
CA ARG A 736 -17.08 20.99 14.72
C ARG A 736 -15.57 21.15 14.50
N GLN A 737 -14.93 20.13 13.94
CA GLN A 737 -13.50 20.09 13.66
C GLN A 737 -13.25 20.26 12.15
N TYR A 738 -12.52 21.31 11.77
CA TYR A 738 -12.24 21.64 10.37
C TYR A 738 -10.75 21.48 10.01
N ASN A 739 -9.88 21.45 11.00
CA ASN A 739 -8.43 21.34 10.80
C ASN A 739 -7.89 20.05 11.43
N GLN A 740 -7.12 19.29 10.68
CA GLN A 740 -6.35 18.18 11.20
C GLN A 740 -4.96 18.67 11.63
N PRO A 741 -4.38 18.08 12.66
CA PRO A 741 -4.95 17.10 13.59
C PRO A 741 -5.91 17.75 14.60
N PHE A 742 -6.89 17.00 15.09
CA PHE A 742 -7.98 17.54 15.91
C PHE A 742 -7.57 17.87 17.35
N LYS A 743 -6.65 17.12 17.95
CA LYS A 743 -6.33 17.29 19.38
C LYS A 743 -5.63 18.60 19.75
N PRO A 744 -4.70 19.17 18.96
CA PRO A 744 -4.15 20.48 19.25
C PRO A 744 -5.16 21.64 19.26
N GLU A 745 -6.25 21.51 18.50
CA GLU A 745 -7.34 22.49 18.56
C GLU A 745 -8.18 22.32 19.82
N LEU A 746 -8.37 21.09 20.28
CA LEU A 746 -9.05 20.81 21.54
C LEU A 746 -8.27 21.32 22.74
N ASP A 747 -6.95 21.09 22.77
CA ASP A 747 -6.07 21.54 23.86
C ASP A 747 -5.97 23.08 23.96
N LYS A 748 -6.22 23.82 22.87
CA LYS A 748 -6.31 25.29 22.87
C LYS A 748 -7.65 25.82 23.37
N GLN A 749 -8.65 24.95 23.52
CA GLN A 749 -10.03 25.30 23.87
C GLN A 749 -10.42 24.93 25.30
N ILE A 750 -9.54 24.19 26.00
CA ILE A 750 -9.60 23.88 27.43
C ILE A 750 -8.72 24.85 28.21
#